data_db9a835dfb452e4d6846ff43f10e29b2
#
_entry.id   db9a835dfb452e4d6846ff43f10e29b2
#
_cell.length_a   1.000
_cell.length_b   1.000
_cell.length_c   1.000
_cell.angle_alpha   90.00
_cell.angle_beta   90.00
_cell.angle_gamma   90.00
#
_symmetry.space_group_name_H-M   'P 1'
#
loop_
_entity.id
_entity.type
_entity.pdbx_description
1 polymer ?
#
loop_
_entity_poly.entity_id
_entity_poly.type
_entity_poly.pdbx_seq_one_letter_code
_entity_poly.pdbx_strand_id
1 'polypeptide(L)'
;QPVIQKDTFGNRTELSYELDGKIKDVRRSGNHQRILQQYEYNARRQITGVVDGNQNPISYDVDSWGRITGIGFADGVKEGYEYTPAGQVSRTIDGNGNAVQYRYNSLGKISERIDQLGFTETFRYDEEGNLSLHIDRDGRQLQRACNVFGQPVYEKASDAEGKHTNISTWHYDSLGRVTRAVCDGKSYEYIYDAYGNLKEKRSNGKRLVSYTHDRAGQITEIRDPAGVCTRYEYDILGRRSRIFNDDGLEVRYGYDALNRIRHIRYGNGVETAYTYDGDGNIRTLETRAGENVLISFAYRYDGNGNRTAKAGTQAALGGITSEITTGNNALDLSYAYDVRGQLLEERRNGTSVCYAYDKAGNRIRKTDAQGETRYLYNEKNQLVEEESPADRKQFSYDRQGGIIEEKNAAGIRLFSYNSRRQQTRVETETGNVQENRYDAEGLRFELLENGRRTSFVYHDGELLQEEGREEQGTSYHLGAGMEAFRRGQELSYYHRDEQLSTVFVTDGQGEIRNSYQYDAFGIPLETTEQLNNRIRYTGQQYDELTEQYYLRARYYNPVAGRFMQEDVYQGDGLNLYAYCGNNPVVYDDPSGYKRKACPPQGKISERVDESGSKPIGATYEGTIYRSVDSRYDPLEMSQYTINSNHRYTESGVPGLYFSSGEKIVKAELGNYDVFDFSNRTMYSYDVRLTNMLDVSNPSVRSQLGISLESIVGEGYDVTHAIGRYAYSNGYNGIIAPSARADGGINIILFNAKGVK
;
A
#
# COMPACT_ATOMS: atom_id res chain seq x y z
N GLN A 1 -22.98 18.97 -21.10
CA GLN A 1 -22.79 17.89 -22.10
C GLN A 1 -21.92 16.82 -21.48
N PRO A 2 -22.22 15.53 -21.69
CA PRO A 2 -21.37 14.46 -21.16
C PRO A 2 -19.98 14.51 -21.80
N VAL A 3 -18.94 14.33 -20.98
CA VAL A 3 -17.55 14.18 -21.44
C VAL A 3 -17.28 12.70 -21.64
N ILE A 4 -16.83 12.34 -22.86
CA ILE A 4 -16.55 10.96 -23.22
C ILE A 4 -15.05 10.78 -23.35
N GLN A 5 -14.48 9.88 -22.55
CA GLN A 5 -13.12 9.40 -22.68
C GLN A 5 -13.14 8.01 -23.34
N LYS A 6 -12.22 7.77 -24.27
CA LYS A 6 -12.00 6.43 -24.83
C LYS A 6 -10.55 6.04 -24.59
N ASP A 7 -10.36 4.82 -24.10
CA ASP A 7 -9.01 4.24 -24.01
C ASP A 7 -8.54 3.67 -25.37
N THR A 8 -7.31 3.19 -25.41
CA THR A 8 -6.69 2.62 -26.63
C THR A 8 -7.37 1.37 -27.14
N PHE A 9 -8.21 0.69 -26.34
CA PHE A 9 -9.03 -0.46 -26.73
C PHE A 9 -10.46 -0.07 -27.12
N GLY A 10 -10.78 1.24 -27.07
CA GLY A 10 -12.09 1.76 -27.42
C GLY A 10 -13.12 1.68 -26.29
N ASN A 11 -12.73 1.26 -25.07
CA ASN A 11 -13.61 1.34 -23.91
C ASN A 11 -13.96 2.79 -23.62
N ARG A 12 -15.22 3.05 -23.34
CA ARG A 12 -15.76 4.40 -23.19
C ARG A 12 -16.11 4.67 -21.73
N THR A 13 -15.56 5.74 -21.18
CA THR A 13 -16.01 6.32 -19.92
C THR A 13 -16.75 7.61 -20.22
N GLU A 14 -17.97 7.72 -19.76
CA GLU A 14 -18.84 8.87 -19.93
C GLU A 14 -19.11 9.49 -18.55
N LEU A 15 -18.78 10.78 -18.41
CA LEU A 15 -19.12 11.57 -17.25
C LEU A 15 -20.29 12.47 -17.60
N SER A 16 -21.38 12.38 -16.87
CA SER A 16 -22.47 13.34 -16.95
C SER A 16 -22.39 14.31 -15.79
N TYR A 17 -22.92 15.50 -16.00
CA TYR A 17 -22.81 16.60 -15.03
C TYR A 17 -24.19 17.18 -14.74
N GLU A 18 -24.38 17.65 -13.51
CA GLU A 18 -25.50 18.53 -13.16
C GLU A 18 -25.35 19.87 -13.89
N LEU A 19 -26.41 20.68 -13.91
CA LEU A 19 -26.42 22.00 -14.57
C LEU A 19 -25.35 22.96 -14.06
N ASP A 20 -24.87 22.73 -12.85
CA ASP A 20 -23.87 23.53 -12.15
C ASP A 20 -22.43 23.02 -12.34
N GLY A 21 -22.23 21.98 -13.16
CA GLY A 21 -20.93 21.41 -13.50
C GLY A 21 -20.40 20.33 -12.56
N LYS A 22 -21.17 19.91 -11.54
CA LYS A 22 -20.77 18.77 -10.69
C LYS A 22 -21.06 17.45 -11.37
N ILE A 23 -20.22 16.44 -11.10
CA ILE A 23 -20.40 15.09 -11.64
C ILE A 23 -21.70 14.50 -11.10
N LYS A 24 -22.61 14.14 -12.01
CA LYS A 24 -23.84 13.45 -11.71
C LYS A 24 -23.66 11.93 -11.68
N ASP A 25 -23.10 11.40 -12.74
CA ASP A 25 -22.81 9.98 -12.86
C ASP A 25 -21.57 9.71 -13.71
N VAL A 26 -20.93 8.58 -13.43
CA VAL A 26 -19.83 8.02 -14.20
C VAL A 26 -20.29 6.68 -14.76
N ARG A 27 -20.36 6.57 -16.09
CA ARG A 27 -20.74 5.36 -16.81
C ARG A 27 -19.55 4.82 -17.56
N ARG A 28 -19.30 3.54 -17.45
CA ARG A 28 -18.29 2.85 -18.25
C ARG A 28 -18.98 1.86 -19.18
N SER A 29 -18.67 1.92 -20.47
CA SER A 29 -19.15 0.96 -21.44
C SER A 29 -17.97 0.15 -21.97
N GLY A 30 -17.89 -1.13 -21.53
CA GLY A 30 -17.22 -2.20 -22.25
C GLY A 30 -18.24 -2.97 -23.07
N ASN A 31 -18.27 -4.30 -23.01
CA ASN A 31 -19.28 -5.10 -23.68
C ASN A 31 -20.72 -4.86 -23.17
N HIS A 32 -20.88 -4.25 -22.00
CA HIS A 32 -22.17 -3.84 -21.44
C HIS A 32 -22.04 -2.44 -20.83
N GLN A 33 -23.02 -1.57 -21.14
CA GLN A 33 -23.10 -0.24 -20.54
C GLN A 33 -23.53 -0.36 -19.07
N ARG A 34 -22.73 0.15 -18.12
CA ARG A 34 -23.10 0.17 -16.69
C ARG A 34 -22.79 1.52 -16.06
N ILE A 35 -23.54 1.89 -15.03
CA ILE A 35 -23.26 3.00 -14.16
C ILE A 35 -22.26 2.50 -13.11
N LEU A 36 -21.10 3.17 -12.98
CA LEU A 36 -20.10 2.83 -11.97
C LEU A 36 -20.33 3.58 -10.66
N GLN A 37 -20.75 4.85 -10.76
CA GLN A 37 -21.06 5.68 -9.60
C GLN A 37 -22.09 6.72 -9.98
N GLN A 38 -22.99 7.03 -9.06
CA GLN A 38 -23.96 8.12 -9.16
C GLN A 38 -23.90 8.95 -7.90
N TYR A 39 -23.91 10.27 -8.02
CA TYR A 39 -23.71 11.21 -6.91
C TYR A 39 -24.98 11.99 -6.65
N GLU A 40 -25.27 12.23 -5.36
CA GLU A 40 -26.38 13.04 -4.88
C GLU A 40 -25.83 14.25 -4.10
N TYR A 41 -26.49 15.39 -4.26
CA TYR A 41 -26.06 16.66 -3.65
C TYR A 41 -27.22 17.36 -2.95
N ASN A 42 -26.95 18.03 -1.83
CA ASN A 42 -27.92 18.93 -1.20
C ASN A 42 -27.96 20.31 -1.90
N ALA A 43 -28.87 21.19 -1.43
CA ALA A 43 -29.03 22.54 -1.96
C ALA A 43 -27.76 23.42 -1.82
N ARG A 44 -26.83 23.07 -0.92
CA ARG A 44 -25.53 23.73 -0.74
C ARG A 44 -24.43 23.08 -1.60
N ARG A 45 -24.78 22.13 -2.48
CA ARG A 45 -23.88 21.42 -3.39
C ARG A 45 -22.85 20.50 -2.69
N GLN A 46 -23.14 20.04 -1.49
CA GLN A 46 -22.34 19.06 -0.76
C GLN A 46 -22.84 17.67 -1.13
N ILE A 47 -21.94 16.70 -1.27
CA ILE A 47 -22.30 15.30 -1.53
C ILE A 47 -23.06 14.77 -0.33
N THR A 48 -24.27 14.25 -0.57
CA THR A 48 -25.12 13.61 0.45
C THR A 48 -25.38 12.14 0.16
N GLY A 49 -25.00 11.66 -1.00
CA GLY A 49 -25.12 10.26 -1.35
C GLY A 49 -24.26 9.88 -2.53
N VAL A 50 -23.90 8.60 -2.57
CA VAL A 50 -23.25 7.93 -3.70
C VAL A 50 -23.93 6.58 -3.89
N VAL A 51 -24.31 6.26 -5.11
CA VAL A 51 -24.75 4.91 -5.48
C VAL A 51 -23.58 4.23 -6.18
N ASP A 52 -23.17 3.08 -5.68
CA ASP A 52 -22.01 2.33 -6.19
C ASP A 52 -22.33 1.53 -7.49
N GLY A 53 -21.33 0.83 -8.03
CA GLY A 53 -21.47 0.03 -9.26
C GLY A 53 -22.44 -1.14 -9.14
N ASN A 54 -22.73 -1.62 -7.93
CA ASN A 54 -23.71 -2.66 -7.61
C ASN A 54 -25.10 -2.08 -7.26
N GLN A 55 -25.29 -0.77 -7.42
CA GLN A 55 -26.50 -0.02 -7.10
C GLN A 55 -26.81 0.05 -5.58
N ASN A 56 -25.82 -0.09 -4.72
CA ASN A 56 -25.98 0.11 -3.29
C ASN A 56 -25.83 1.59 -2.95
N PRO A 57 -26.82 2.22 -2.27
CA PRO A 57 -26.71 3.59 -1.82
C PRO A 57 -25.82 3.71 -0.57
N ILE A 58 -24.96 4.71 -0.57
CA ILE A 58 -24.20 5.19 0.59
C ILE A 58 -24.67 6.62 0.83
N SER A 59 -25.16 6.94 2.03
CA SER A 59 -25.60 8.27 2.41
C SER A 59 -24.60 8.97 3.31
N TYR A 60 -24.50 10.28 3.16
CA TYR A 60 -23.65 11.14 4.00
C TYR A 60 -24.50 12.16 4.73
N ASP A 61 -24.46 12.11 6.06
CA ASP A 61 -24.95 13.21 6.88
C ASP A 61 -23.86 14.29 6.95
N VAL A 62 -24.20 15.54 6.64
CA VAL A 62 -23.24 16.65 6.62
C VAL A 62 -23.73 17.79 7.50
N ASP A 63 -22.80 18.41 8.24
CA ASP A 63 -23.13 19.58 9.06
C ASP A 63 -23.23 20.88 8.22
N SER A 64 -23.47 21.99 8.91
CA SER A 64 -23.58 23.31 8.25
C SER A 64 -22.29 23.80 7.60
N TRP A 65 -21.14 23.24 7.97
CA TRP A 65 -19.81 23.52 7.42
C TRP A 65 -19.45 22.60 6.25
N GLY A 66 -20.26 21.57 5.99
CA GLY A 66 -20.02 20.57 4.95
C GLY A 66 -19.14 19.39 5.35
N ARG A 67 -18.89 19.23 6.66
CA ARG A 67 -18.13 18.10 7.18
C ARG A 67 -19.04 16.89 7.35
N ILE A 68 -18.57 15.71 7.04
CA ILE A 68 -19.32 14.45 7.18
C ILE A 68 -19.47 14.13 8.67
N THR A 69 -20.70 14.10 9.15
CA THR A 69 -21.04 13.70 10.53
C THR A 69 -21.57 12.28 10.63
N GLY A 70 -21.97 11.68 9.51
CA GLY A 70 -22.41 10.29 9.44
C GLY A 70 -22.25 9.70 8.06
N ILE A 71 -21.99 8.39 8.02
CA ILE A 71 -21.99 7.58 6.81
C ILE A 71 -22.99 6.45 7.03
N GLY A 72 -24.01 6.36 6.17
CA GLY A 72 -25.04 5.31 6.22
C GLY A 72 -24.90 4.38 5.01
N PHE A 73 -24.99 3.07 5.26
CA PHE A 73 -24.92 2.03 4.25
C PHE A 73 -26.29 1.43 3.96
N ALA A 74 -26.46 0.75 2.82
CA ALA A 74 -27.74 0.16 2.39
C ALA A 74 -28.30 -0.90 3.34
N ASP A 75 -27.46 -1.54 4.17
CA ASP A 75 -27.87 -2.49 5.22
C ASP A 75 -28.34 -1.82 6.53
N GLY A 76 -28.38 -0.48 6.56
CA GLY A 76 -28.78 0.32 7.70
C GLY A 76 -27.69 0.55 8.75
N VAL A 77 -26.47 0.09 8.50
CA VAL A 77 -25.31 0.41 9.34
C VAL A 77 -24.99 1.90 9.21
N LYS A 78 -24.63 2.54 10.32
CA LYS A 78 -24.20 3.94 10.37
C LYS A 78 -22.89 4.06 11.15
N GLU A 79 -21.96 4.83 10.58
CA GLU A 79 -20.75 5.32 11.25
C GLU A 79 -20.90 6.82 11.54
N GLY A 80 -20.29 7.31 12.62
CA GLY A 80 -20.45 8.68 13.07
C GLY A 80 -19.13 9.42 13.28
N TYR A 81 -19.18 10.75 13.08
CA TYR A 81 -18.04 11.66 13.29
C TYR A 81 -18.52 12.92 14.01
N GLU A 82 -17.81 13.28 15.08
CA GLU A 82 -18.02 14.54 15.79
C GLU A 82 -16.77 15.42 15.67
N TYR A 83 -16.98 16.74 15.74
CA TYR A 83 -15.89 17.68 15.51
C TYR A 83 -15.75 18.68 16.65
N THR A 84 -14.53 19.12 16.91
CA THR A 84 -14.27 20.28 17.76
C THR A 84 -14.78 21.57 17.08
N PRO A 85 -14.93 22.68 17.83
CA PRO A 85 -15.21 23.98 17.22
C PRO A 85 -14.17 24.43 16.18
N ALA A 86 -12.92 23.96 16.33
CA ALA A 86 -11.83 24.22 15.37
C ALA A 86 -11.89 23.34 14.11
N GLY A 87 -12.88 22.42 14.00
CA GLY A 87 -13.06 21.57 12.81
C GLY A 87 -12.30 20.23 12.81
N GLN A 88 -11.62 19.89 13.89
CA GLN A 88 -10.89 18.62 14.02
C GLN A 88 -11.85 17.53 14.51
N VAL A 89 -11.64 16.28 14.10
CA VAL A 89 -12.43 15.12 14.55
C VAL A 89 -12.23 14.93 16.05
N SER A 90 -13.26 15.13 16.86
CA SER A 90 -13.22 14.89 18.32
C SER A 90 -13.65 13.48 18.70
N ARG A 91 -14.41 12.80 17.82
CA ARG A 91 -14.91 11.46 18.07
C ARG A 91 -15.22 10.74 16.78
N THR A 92 -14.85 9.46 16.69
CA THR A 92 -15.30 8.52 15.65
C THR A 92 -16.13 7.44 16.30
N ILE A 93 -17.23 7.03 15.65
CA ILE A 93 -18.20 6.06 16.17
C ILE A 93 -18.36 4.97 15.11
N ASP A 94 -18.09 3.73 15.47
CA ASP A 94 -18.21 2.58 14.57
C ASP A 94 -19.68 2.14 14.41
N GLY A 95 -19.92 1.16 13.52
CA GLY A 95 -21.25 0.64 13.23
C GLY A 95 -21.96 0.00 14.43
N ASN A 96 -21.25 -0.45 15.46
CA ASN A 96 -21.79 -0.98 16.71
C ASN A 96 -22.10 0.14 17.73
N GLY A 97 -21.69 1.39 17.48
CA GLY A 97 -21.88 2.54 18.37
C GLY A 97 -20.72 2.78 19.34
N ASN A 98 -19.62 2.02 19.22
CA ASN A 98 -18.44 2.19 20.07
C ASN A 98 -17.59 3.35 19.54
N ALA A 99 -16.96 4.12 20.45
CA ALA A 99 -16.35 5.39 20.08
C ALA A 99 -14.90 5.53 20.53
N VAL A 100 -14.06 6.08 19.64
CA VAL A 100 -12.74 6.62 19.95
C VAL A 100 -12.84 8.14 20.08
N GLN A 101 -12.21 8.70 21.11
CA GLN A 101 -12.19 10.15 21.37
C GLN A 101 -10.78 10.71 21.18
N TYR A 102 -10.71 11.94 20.65
CA TYR A 102 -9.48 12.67 20.40
C TYR A 102 -9.50 14.02 21.11
N ARG A 103 -8.39 14.36 21.76
CA ARG A 103 -8.12 15.69 22.30
C ARG A 103 -6.94 16.30 21.59
N TYR A 104 -6.92 17.61 21.52
CA TYR A 104 -5.93 18.37 20.78
C TYR A 104 -5.25 19.39 21.68
N ASN A 105 -3.98 19.66 21.41
CA ASN A 105 -3.25 20.75 22.04
C ASN A 105 -3.53 22.08 21.31
N SER A 106 -2.92 23.17 21.81
CA SER A 106 -3.05 24.52 21.21
C SER A 106 -2.50 24.63 19.78
N LEU A 107 -1.64 23.70 19.34
CA LEU A 107 -1.13 23.62 17.98
C LEU A 107 -2.03 22.80 17.04
N GLY A 108 -3.20 22.34 17.51
CA GLY A 108 -4.10 21.51 16.73
C GLY A 108 -3.64 20.07 16.52
N LYS A 109 -2.66 19.59 17.26
CA LYS A 109 -2.14 18.22 17.20
C LYS A 109 -2.78 17.34 18.26
N ILE A 110 -3.03 16.07 17.97
CA ILE A 110 -3.62 15.12 18.91
C ILE A 110 -2.73 15.04 20.17
N SER A 111 -3.26 15.41 21.33
CA SER A 111 -2.59 15.27 22.63
C SER A 111 -2.99 14.00 23.36
N GLU A 112 -4.20 13.52 23.17
CA GLU A 112 -4.71 12.29 23.76
C GLU A 112 -5.62 11.56 22.76
N ARG A 113 -5.56 10.24 22.78
CA ARG A 113 -6.52 9.34 22.13
C ARG A 113 -7.07 8.38 23.19
N ILE A 114 -8.38 8.35 23.35
CA ILE A 114 -9.08 7.49 24.30
C ILE A 114 -9.84 6.45 23.49
N ASP A 115 -9.54 5.19 23.71
CA ASP A 115 -10.17 4.08 22.99
C ASP A 115 -11.56 3.73 23.57
N GLN A 116 -12.23 2.77 22.94
CA GLN A 116 -13.59 2.33 23.29
C GLN A 116 -13.68 1.73 24.70
N LEU A 117 -12.59 1.25 25.27
CA LEU A 117 -12.51 0.69 26.64
C LEU A 117 -12.06 1.76 27.66
N GLY A 118 -11.84 3.01 27.24
CA GLY A 118 -11.44 4.12 28.10
C GLY A 118 -9.94 4.23 28.37
N PHE A 119 -9.09 3.40 27.74
CA PHE A 119 -7.64 3.53 27.87
C PHE A 119 -7.11 4.68 27.03
N THR A 120 -6.15 5.43 27.59
CA THR A 120 -5.65 6.67 27.01
C THR A 120 -4.21 6.52 26.52
N GLU A 121 -3.96 6.95 25.28
CA GLU A 121 -2.64 7.26 24.75
C GLU A 121 -2.36 8.75 24.84
N THR A 122 -1.14 9.14 25.16
CA THR A 122 -0.72 10.56 25.29
C THR A 122 0.40 10.89 24.32
N PHE A 123 0.28 12.04 23.67
CA PHE A 123 1.25 12.56 22.70
C PHE A 123 1.72 13.95 23.15
N ARG A 124 3.03 14.18 23.16
CA ARG A 124 3.64 15.48 23.40
C ARG A 124 4.52 15.86 22.24
N TYR A 125 4.62 17.15 22.01
CA TYR A 125 5.34 17.71 20.86
C TYR A 125 6.37 18.72 21.36
N ASP A 126 7.46 18.88 20.60
CA ASP A 126 8.43 19.96 20.80
C ASP A 126 7.86 21.31 20.32
N GLU A 127 8.67 22.38 20.43
CA GLU A 127 8.26 23.73 20.05
C GLU A 127 8.04 23.86 18.53
N GLU A 128 8.72 23.04 17.72
CA GLU A 128 8.56 22.95 16.26
C GLU A 128 7.36 22.09 15.86
N GLY A 129 6.71 21.44 16.83
CA GLY A 129 5.54 20.58 16.62
C GLY A 129 5.87 19.15 16.19
N ASN A 130 7.10 18.66 16.34
CA ASN A 130 7.45 17.27 16.13
C ASN A 130 7.07 16.43 17.36
N LEU A 131 6.65 15.18 17.16
CA LEU A 131 6.34 14.26 18.26
C LEU A 131 7.59 13.98 19.09
N SER A 132 7.62 14.47 20.35
CA SER A 132 8.76 14.31 21.27
C SER A 132 8.56 13.18 22.28
N LEU A 133 7.30 12.85 22.63
CA LEU A 133 6.95 11.75 23.54
C LEU A 133 5.62 11.15 23.16
N HIS A 134 5.60 9.83 23.05
CA HIS A 134 4.38 9.02 22.98
C HIS A 134 4.36 8.08 24.20
N ILE A 135 3.28 8.12 24.97
CA ILE A 135 3.00 7.17 26.05
C ILE A 135 1.82 6.34 25.60
N ASP A 136 2.04 5.05 25.43
CA ASP A 136 1.00 4.13 25.00
C ASP A 136 0.03 3.77 26.15
N ARG A 137 -1.02 3.02 25.86
CA ARG A 137 -2.06 2.64 26.83
C ARG A 137 -1.57 1.70 27.93
N ASP A 138 -0.44 1.00 27.69
CA ASP A 138 0.24 0.17 28.71
C ASP A 138 1.23 0.97 29.54
N GLY A 139 1.44 2.27 29.25
CA GLY A 139 2.40 3.14 29.93
C GLY A 139 3.82 3.06 29.36
N ARG A 140 4.06 2.27 28.30
CA ARG A 140 5.34 2.24 27.60
C ARG A 140 5.59 3.58 26.92
N GLN A 141 6.85 3.99 26.82
CA GLN A 141 7.23 5.32 26.33
C GLN A 141 8.14 5.24 25.12
N LEU A 142 7.89 6.09 24.14
CA LEU A 142 8.77 6.42 23.02
C LEU A 142 9.14 7.91 23.11
N GLN A 143 10.35 8.21 23.56
CA GLN A 143 10.90 9.56 23.54
C GLN A 143 11.68 9.77 22.24
N ARG A 144 11.41 10.87 21.54
CA ARG A 144 12.01 11.17 20.25
C ARG A 144 12.61 12.57 20.26
N ALA A 145 13.77 12.73 19.62
CA ALA A 145 14.35 14.01 19.27
C ALA A 145 14.48 14.10 17.74
N CYS A 146 14.13 15.25 17.19
CA CYS A 146 14.24 15.56 15.76
C CYS A 146 15.32 16.62 15.53
N ASN A 147 15.87 16.67 14.32
CA ASN A 147 16.70 17.78 13.87
C ASN A 147 15.81 18.97 13.47
N VAL A 148 16.44 20.07 13.06
CA VAL A 148 15.74 21.30 12.61
C VAL A 148 14.84 21.13 11.39
N PHE A 149 14.93 20.00 10.70
CA PHE A 149 14.09 19.64 9.56
C PHE A 149 12.92 18.70 9.94
N GLY A 150 12.74 18.43 11.25
CA GLY A 150 11.71 17.51 11.74
C GLY A 150 12.04 16.01 11.57
N GLN A 151 13.26 15.67 11.17
CA GLN A 151 13.69 14.28 10.98
C GLN A 151 14.16 13.68 12.31
N PRO A 152 13.74 12.44 12.67
CA PRO A 152 14.16 11.81 13.92
C PRO A 152 15.65 11.51 13.91
N VAL A 153 16.38 11.99 14.92
CA VAL A 153 17.82 11.70 15.11
C VAL A 153 18.05 10.72 16.26
N TYR A 154 17.10 10.64 17.17
CA TYR A 154 17.18 9.81 18.36
C TYR A 154 15.78 9.34 18.77
N GLU A 155 15.65 8.09 19.17
CA GLU A 155 14.47 7.54 19.79
C GLU A 155 14.86 6.58 20.91
N LYS A 156 14.24 6.76 22.08
CA LYS A 156 14.40 5.90 23.24
C LYS A 156 13.06 5.25 23.57
N ALA A 157 13.04 3.91 23.52
CA ALA A 157 11.94 3.11 24.00
C ALA A 157 12.15 2.72 25.46
N SER A 158 11.09 2.80 26.27
CA SER A 158 11.08 2.36 27.67
C SER A 158 9.83 1.55 27.97
N ASP A 159 9.92 0.61 28.92
CA ASP A 159 8.75 -0.10 29.45
C ASP A 159 7.89 0.83 30.35
N ALA A 160 6.84 0.27 30.94
CA ALA A 160 5.92 1.02 31.80
C ALA A 160 6.60 1.52 33.12
N GLU A 161 7.64 0.84 33.57
CA GLU A 161 8.43 1.19 34.74
C GLU A 161 9.50 2.23 34.42
N GLY A 162 9.61 2.64 33.14
CA GLY A 162 10.58 3.64 32.66
C GLY A 162 11.98 3.09 32.40
N LYS A 163 12.20 1.77 32.53
CA LYS A 163 13.44 1.12 32.14
C LYS A 163 13.57 1.13 30.63
N HIS A 164 14.69 1.61 30.10
CA HIS A 164 14.90 1.64 28.67
C HIS A 164 15.02 0.21 28.10
N THR A 165 14.35 -0.04 26.98
CA THR A 165 14.34 -1.33 26.30
C THR A 165 15.10 -1.30 24.98
N ASN A 166 15.12 -0.13 24.31
CA ASN A 166 15.80 0.04 23.02
C ASN A 166 16.16 1.51 22.80
N ILE A 167 17.26 1.75 22.08
CA ILE A 167 17.65 3.06 21.57
C ILE A 167 17.88 2.96 20.07
N SER A 168 17.31 3.90 19.33
CA SER A 168 17.55 4.06 17.89
C SER A 168 18.13 5.42 17.60
N THR A 169 19.03 5.49 16.65
CA THR A 169 19.66 6.75 16.20
C THR A 169 19.73 6.80 14.68
N TRP A 170 19.57 8.01 14.13
CA TRP A 170 19.68 8.25 12.69
C TRP A 170 20.62 9.44 12.45
N HIS A 171 21.43 9.35 11.43
CA HIS A 171 22.29 10.42 10.93
C HIS A 171 21.91 10.73 9.49
N TYR A 172 21.97 11.98 9.14
CA TYR A 172 21.59 12.49 7.82
C TYR A 172 22.74 13.27 7.20
N ASP A 173 22.77 13.30 5.89
CA ASP A 173 23.65 14.21 5.15
C ASP A 173 23.01 15.61 5.01
N SER A 174 23.71 16.52 4.34
CA SER A 174 23.23 17.89 4.10
C SER A 174 21.99 17.99 3.21
N LEU A 175 21.64 16.90 2.49
CA LEU A 175 20.45 16.80 1.65
C LEU A 175 19.28 16.14 2.39
N GLY A 176 19.45 15.82 3.69
CA GLY A 176 18.43 15.19 4.51
C GLY A 176 18.26 13.66 4.28
N ARG A 177 19.20 13.01 3.59
CA ARG A 177 19.16 11.55 3.36
C ARG A 177 19.80 10.82 4.53
N VAL A 178 19.23 9.69 4.96
CA VAL A 178 19.78 8.86 6.03
C VAL A 178 21.13 8.29 5.59
N THR A 179 22.20 8.59 6.33
CA THR A 179 23.54 8.02 6.09
C THR A 179 23.86 6.88 7.05
N ARG A 180 23.24 6.88 8.23
CA ARG A 180 23.39 5.81 9.23
C ARG A 180 22.11 5.67 10.05
N ALA A 181 21.73 4.44 10.35
CA ALA A 181 20.65 4.11 11.27
C ALA A 181 21.07 2.96 12.18
N VAL A 182 20.75 3.04 13.47
CA VAL A 182 21.04 1.99 14.46
C VAL A 182 19.77 1.69 15.24
N CYS A 183 19.45 0.43 15.42
CA CYS A 183 18.34 -0.05 16.25
C CYS A 183 18.61 -1.49 16.69
N ASP A 184 18.33 -1.81 17.95
CA ASP A 184 18.46 -3.15 18.55
C ASP A 184 19.82 -3.83 18.26
N GLY A 185 20.90 -3.04 18.33
CA GLY A 185 22.26 -3.49 18.03
C GLY A 185 22.56 -3.70 16.54
N LYS A 186 21.57 -3.54 15.65
CA LYS A 186 21.75 -3.56 14.20
C LYS A 186 22.07 -2.17 13.69
N SER A 187 23.17 -2.03 12.97
CA SER A 187 23.61 -0.76 12.38
C SER A 187 23.59 -0.87 10.86
N TYR A 188 22.99 0.13 10.20
CA TYR A 188 23.05 0.31 8.76
C TYR A 188 23.80 1.60 8.40
N GLU A 189 24.57 1.54 7.35
CA GLU A 189 25.20 2.67 6.67
C GLU A 189 24.69 2.72 5.25
N TYR A 190 24.30 3.91 4.79
CA TYR A 190 23.76 4.15 3.45
C TYR A 190 24.71 5.03 2.69
N ILE A 191 25.16 4.57 1.54
CA ILE A 191 26.11 5.25 0.67
C ILE A 191 25.39 5.60 -0.62
N TYR A 192 25.45 6.87 -0.98
CA TYR A 192 24.79 7.41 -2.18
C TYR A 192 25.81 7.71 -3.28
N ASP A 193 25.35 7.65 -4.52
CA ASP A 193 26.13 8.09 -5.68
C ASP A 193 26.09 9.63 -5.83
N ALA A 194 26.81 10.16 -6.84
CA ALA A 194 26.85 11.59 -7.10
C ALA A 194 25.49 12.19 -7.55
N TYR A 195 24.55 11.36 -7.98
CA TYR A 195 23.21 11.76 -8.43
C TYR A 195 22.18 11.67 -7.31
N GLY A 196 22.56 11.10 -6.15
CA GLY A 196 21.69 10.96 -4.99
C GLY A 196 21.02 9.60 -4.85
N ASN A 197 21.24 8.66 -5.74
CA ASN A 197 20.68 7.31 -5.66
C ASN A 197 21.43 6.47 -4.62
N LEU A 198 20.73 5.59 -3.91
CA LEU A 198 21.35 4.65 -2.98
C LEU A 198 22.28 3.69 -3.75
N LYS A 199 23.57 3.79 -3.49
CA LYS A 199 24.58 2.93 -4.13
C LYS A 199 24.86 1.66 -3.34
N GLU A 200 24.86 1.76 -2.02
CA GLU A 200 25.22 0.64 -1.16
C GLU A 200 24.59 0.79 0.23
N LYS A 201 24.11 -0.32 0.78
CA LYS A 201 23.72 -0.48 2.18
C LYS A 201 24.70 -1.43 2.87
N ARG A 202 25.26 -1.03 4.00
CA ARG A 202 26.20 -1.81 4.81
C ARG A 202 25.66 -2.08 6.20
N SER A 203 26.19 -3.10 6.85
CA SER A 203 26.02 -3.35 8.29
C SER A 203 27.34 -3.79 8.88
N ASN A 204 27.78 -3.10 9.94
CA ASN A 204 29.08 -3.36 10.60
C ASN A 204 30.26 -3.40 9.61
N GLY A 205 30.27 -2.47 8.65
CA GLY A 205 31.29 -2.37 7.60
C GLY A 205 31.19 -3.40 6.46
N LYS A 206 30.32 -4.41 6.61
CA LYS A 206 30.07 -5.40 5.54
C LYS A 206 28.95 -4.93 4.63
N ARG A 207 29.12 -5.09 3.30
CA ARG A 207 28.09 -4.82 2.32
C ARG A 207 26.92 -5.79 2.53
N LEU A 208 25.70 -5.24 2.62
CA LEU A 208 24.46 -6.01 2.58
C LEU A 208 23.86 -6.01 1.19
N VAL A 209 23.74 -4.82 0.58
CA VAL A 209 23.16 -4.68 -0.76
C VAL A 209 23.94 -3.61 -1.51
N SER A 210 24.19 -3.79 -2.79
CA SER A 210 24.68 -2.73 -3.68
C SER A 210 23.78 -2.59 -4.90
N TYR A 211 23.72 -1.36 -5.41
CA TYR A 211 22.86 -0.95 -6.49
C TYR A 211 23.64 -0.28 -7.59
N THR A 212 23.24 -0.50 -8.82
CA THR A 212 23.68 0.26 -9.99
C THR A 212 22.45 0.89 -10.62
N HIS A 213 22.56 2.14 -11.05
CA HIS A 213 21.46 2.89 -11.65
C HIS A 213 21.85 3.34 -13.06
N ASP A 214 20.83 3.51 -13.91
CA ASP A 214 21.00 4.21 -15.18
C ASP A 214 20.95 5.74 -14.98
N ARG A 215 21.00 6.49 -16.10
CA ARG A 215 20.94 7.97 -16.08
C ARG A 215 19.58 8.51 -15.64
N ALA A 216 18.53 7.72 -15.72
CA ALA A 216 17.17 8.08 -15.26
C ALA A 216 16.94 7.78 -13.78
N GLY A 217 17.94 7.18 -13.08
CA GLY A 217 17.83 6.76 -11.69
C GLY A 217 17.17 5.40 -11.50
N GLN A 218 16.88 4.66 -12.58
CA GLN A 218 16.31 3.31 -12.49
C GLN A 218 17.38 2.30 -12.08
N ILE A 219 17.05 1.36 -11.20
CA ILE A 219 17.98 0.31 -10.75
C ILE A 219 18.24 -0.66 -11.89
N THR A 220 19.50 -0.76 -12.34
CA THR A 220 19.93 -1.70 -13.37
C THR A 220 20.57 -2.97 -12.80
N GLU A 221 21.03 -2.92 -11.55
CA GLU A 221 21.57 -4.10 -10.87
C GLU A 221 21.33 -3.99 -9.36
N ILE A 222 20.93 -5.10 -8.74
CA ILE A 222 20.97 -5.33 -7.30
C ILE A 222 21.90 -6.50 -7.04
N ARG A 223 22.78 -6.36 -6.06
CA ARG A 223 23.66 -7.43 -5.59
C ARG A 223 23.47 -7.64 -4.09
N ASP A 224 23.10 -8.84 -3.70
CA ASP A 224 22.83 -9.24 -2.32
C ASP A 224 24.13 -9.49 -1.50
N PRO A 225 24.02 -9.83 -0.20
CA PRO A 225 25.19 -10.13 0.64
C PRO A 225 26.02 -11.32 0.18
N ALA A 226 25.41 -12.35 -0.41
CA ALA A 226 26.10 -13.52 -0.95
C ALA A 226 26.83 -13.21 -2.26
N GLY A 227 26.62 -12.03 -2.84
CA GLY A 227 27.16 -11.61 -4.13
C GLY A 227 26.30 -12.01 -5.32
N VAL A 228 25.13 -12.63 -5.07
CA VAL A 228 24.18 -12.97 -6.13
C VAL A 228 23.63 -11.69 -6.75
N CYS A 229 23.66 -11.65 -8.07
CA CYS A 229 23.32 -10.48 -8.86
C CYS A 229 21.94 -10.64 -9.49
N THR A 230 21.16 -9.55 -9.52
CA THR A 230 19.93 -9.43 -10.30
C THR A 230 20.07 -8.18 -11.16
N ARG A 231 20.02 -8.33 -12.49
CA ARG A 231 20.07 -7.22 -13.45
C ARG A 231 18.70 -6.95 -14.04
N TYR A 232 18.46 -5.71 -14.38
CA TYR A 232 17.20 -5.21 -14.89
C TYR A 232 17.41 -4.46 -16.20
N GLU A 233 16.57 -4.74 -17.19
CA GLU A 233 16.42 -3.94 -18.40
C GLU A 233 15.02 -3.33 -18.43
N TYR A 234 14.94 -2.16 -19.02
CA TYR A 234 13.69 -1.42 -19.16
C TYR A 234 13.39 -1.19 -20.64
N ASP A 235 12.13 -1.13 -20.99
CA ASP A 235 11.72 -0.74 -22.32
C ASP A 235 11.78 0.80 -22.49
N ILE A 236 11.45 1.28 -23.69
CA ILE A 236 11.51 2.71 -24.03
C ILE A 236 10.55 3.56 -23.17
N LEU A 237 9.56 2.92 -22.51
CA LEU A 237 8.61 3.56 -21.61
C LEU A 237 9.06 3.54 -20.14
N GLY A 238 10.27 3.01 -19.86
CA GLY A 238 10.77 2.87 -18.51
C GLY A 238 10.21 1.69 -17.73
N ARG A 239 9.41 0.79 -18.37
CA ARG A 239 8.85 -0.38 -17.72
C ARG A 239 9.87 -1.51 -17.73
N ARG A 240 9.93 -2.29 -16.66
CA ARG A 240 10.83 -3.43 -16.54
C ARG A 240 10.50 -4.46 -17.62
N SER A 241 11.41 -4.66 -18.58
CA SER A 241 11.25 -5.59 -19.69
C SER A 241 11.93 -6.93 -19.44
N ARG A 242 13.00 -6.95 -18.61
CA ARG A 242 13.77 -8.15 -18.34
C ARG A 242 14.43 -8.12 -16.97
N ILE A 243 14.51 -9.30 -16.34
CA ILE A 243 15.34 -9.61 -15.18
C ILE A 243 16.25 -10.76 -15.55
N PHE A 244 17.54 -10.63 -15.26
CA PHE A 244 18.51 -11.67 -15.67
C PHE A 244 19.79 -11.62 -14.83
N ASN A 245 20.60 -12.65 -14.93
CA ASN A 245 21.99 -12.67 -14.47
C ASN A 245 22.83 -13.64 -15.31
N ASP A 246 24.12 -13.72 -14.97
CA ASP A 246 25.05 -14.60 -15.66
C ASP A 246 24.91 -16.08 -15.24
N ASP A 247 24.13 -16.34 -14.18
CA ASP A 247 23.95 -17.67 -13.57
C ASP A 247 22.63 -18.35 -13.99
N GLY A 248 22.02 -17.92 -15.09
CA GLY A 248 20.86 -18.57 -15.69
C GLY A 248 19.50 -17.99 -15.29
N LEU A 249 19.45 -16.96 -14.42
CA LEU A 249 18.20 -16.23 -14.20
C LEU A 249 17.76 -15.52 -15.48
N GLU A 250 16.52 -15.72 -15.87
CA GLU A 250 15.89 -15.02 -16.99
C GLU A 250 14.40 -14.89 -16.73
N VAL A 251 13.88 -13.65 -16.72
CA VAL A 251 12.43 -13.34 -16.69
C VAL A 251 12.16 -12.19 -17.65
N ARG A 252 11.24 -12.33 -18.57
CA ARG A 252 10.86 -11.30 -19.54
C ARG A 252 9.40 -10.91 -19.38
N TYR A 253 9.13 -9.61 -19.45
CA TYR A 253 7.79 -9.06 -19.37
C TYR A 253 7.35 -8.51 -20.71
N GLY A 254 6.11 -8.77 -21.08
CA GLY A 254 5.43 -8.11 -22.17
C GLY A 254 4.19 -7.39 -21.68
N TYR A 255 3.93 -6.22 -22.25
CA TYR A 255 2.87 -5.34 -21.82
C TYR A 255 1.84 -5.13 -22.92
N ASP A 256 0.62 -4.80 -22.54
CA ASP A 256 -0.40 -4.34 -23.46
C ASP A 256 -0.33 -2.80 -23.65
N ALA A 257 -1.21 -2.24 -24.48
CA ALA A 257 -1.25 -0.82 -24.79
C ALA A 257 -1.73 0.06 -23.60
N LEU A 258 -2.24 -0.53 -22.51
CA LEU A 258 -2.59 0.16 -21.27
C LEU A 258 -1.53 -0.07 -20.17
N ASN A 259 -0.33 -0.49 -20.53
CA ASN A 259 0.81 -0.74 -19.64
C ASN A 259 0.57 -1.87 -18.63
N ARG A 260 -0.39 -2.78 -18.86
CA ARG A 260 -0.63 -3.94 -18.01
C ARG A 260 0.21 -5.12 -18.49
N ILE A 261 0.69 -5.95 -17.58
CA ILE A 261 1.45 -7.16 -17.92
C ILE A 261 0.56 -8.11 -18.73
N ARG A 262 0.95 -8.40 -19.97
CA ARG A 262 0.26 -9.33 -20.86
C ARG A 262 0.85 -10.74 -20.75
N HIS A 263 2.15 -10.86 -20.58
CA HIS A 263 2.83 -12.14 -20.37
C HIS A 263 4.14 -11.97 -19.57
N ILE A 264 4.49 -13.03 -18.86
CA ILE A 264 5.78 -13.20 -18.18
C ILE A 264 6.39 -14.50 -18.71
N ARG A 265 7.61 -14.46 -19.20
CA ARG A 265 8.35 -15.63 -19.66
C ARG A 265 9.56 -15.89 -18.77
N TYR A 266 9.66 -17.11 -18.28
CA TYR A 266 10.72 -17.54 -17.38
C TYR A 266 11.79 -18.33 -18.14
N GLY A 267 13.06 -18.29 -17.66
CA GLY A 267 14.20 -18.94 -18.32
C GLY A 267 14.10 -20.46 -18.39
N ASN A 268 13.27 -21.07 -17.56
CA ASN A 268 12.98 -22.50 -17.57
C ASN A 268 11.89 -22.92 -18.57
N GLY A 269 11.46 -22.01 -19.46
CA GLY A 269 10.47 -22.29 -20.49
C GLY A 269 9.02 -22.17 -20.04
N VAL A 270 8.76 -21.81 -18.77
CA VAL A 270 7.39 -21.53 -18.30
C VAL A 270 6.99 -20.12 -18.73
N GLU A 271 5.72 -19.95 -19.12
CA GLU A 271 5.13 -18.66 -19.49
C GLU A 271 3.79 -18.49 -18.77
N THR A 272 3.55 -17.29 -18.24
CA THR A 272 2.24 -16.87 -17.70
C THR A 272 1.68 -15.78 -18.59
N ALA A 273 0.43 -15.92 -19.04
CA ALA A 273 -0.27 -14.98 -19.90
C ALA A 273 -1.54 -14.44 -19.22
N TYR A 274 -1.81 -13.16 -19.43
CA TYR A 274 -2.98 -12.46 -18.89
C TYR A 274 -3.81 -11.86 -20.00
N THR A 275 -5.14 -11.92 -19.85
CA THR A 275 -6.07 -11.09 -20.61
C THR A 275 -6.93 -10.28 -19.66
N TYR A 276 -7.43 -9.15 -20.11
CA TYR A 276 -8.18 -8.21 -19.29
C TYR A 276 -9.56 -7.93 -19.88
N ASP A 277 -10.50 -7.61 -19.00
CA ASP A 277 -11.81 -7.10 -19.41
C ASP A 277 -11.76 -5.58 -19.70
N GLY A 278 -12.90 -5.01 -20.11
CA GLY A 278 -13.02 -3.59 -20.43
C GLY A 278 -12.84 -2.66 -19.22
N ASP A 279 -12.97 -3.17 -17.99
CA ASP A 279 -12.78 -2.43 -16.74
C ASP A 279 -11.35 -2.50 -16.21
N GLY A 280 -10.51 -3.32 -16.87
CA GLY A 280 -9.10 -3.51 -16.49
C GLY A 280 -8.85 -4.68 -15.54
N ASN A 281 -9.89 -5.43 -15.15
CA ASN A 281 -9.73 -6.61 -14.32
C ASN A 281 -9.16 -7.77 -15.14
N ILE A 282 -8.43 -8.69 -14.52
CA ILE A 282 -7.93 -9.90 -15.16
C ILE A 282 -9.13 -10.76 -15.59
N ARG A 283 -9.25 -11.01 -16.89
CA ARG A 283 -10.28 -11.90 -17.45
C ARG A 283 -9.83 -13.35 -17.45
N THR A 284 -8.56 -13.60 -17.84
CA THR A 284 -7.94 -14.94 -17.80
C THR A 284 -6.50 -14.84 -17.36
N LEU A 285 -6.03 -15.86 -16.65
CA LEU A 285 -4.65 -16.13 -16.31
C LEU A 285 -4.32 -17.55 -16.74
N GLU A 286 -3.27 -17.73 -17.52
CA GLU A 286 -2.82 -19.05 -17.97
C GLU A 286 -1.32 -19.18 -17.80
N THR A 287 -0.87 -20.24 -17.13
CA THR A 287 0.56 -20.60 -16.99
C THR A 287 0.81 -21.92 -17.70
N ARG A 288 1.84 -21.96 -18.55
CA ARG A 288 2.23 -23.13 -19.35
C ARG A 288 3.71 -23.44 -19.20
N ALA A 289 4.05 -24.72 -19.22
CA ALA A 289 5.39 -25.24 -19.45
C ALA A 289 5.43 -25.94 -20.80
N GLY A 290 5.91 -25.25 -21.84
CA GLY A 290 5.77 -25.71 -23.23
C GLY A 290 4.29 -25.85 -23.64
N GLU A 291 3.88 -27.04 -24.06
CA GLU A 291 2.47 -27.32 -24.41
C GLU A 291 1.61 -27.66 -23.18
N ASN A 292 2.20 -27.96 -22.02
CA ASN A 292 1.48 -28.35 -20.83
C ASN A 292 0.91 -27.14 -20.09
N VAL A 293 -0.40 -27.15 -19.82
CA VAL A 293 -1.08 -26.13 -19.02
C VAL A 293 -0.92 -26.46 -17.52
N LEU A 294 -0.24 -25.58 -16.77
CA LEU A 294 -0.09 -25.71 -15.31
C LEU A 294 -1.25 -25.04 -14.58
N ILE A 295 -1.66 -23.86 -15.05
CA ILE A 295 -2.80 -23.09 -14.54
C ILE A 295 -3.59 -22.57 -15.72
N SER A 296 -4.91 -22.64 -15.63
CA SER A 296 -5.81 -21.93 -16.53
C SER A 296 -7.02 -21.46 -15.74
N PHE A 297 -7.13 -20.16 -15.48
CA PHE A 297 -8.22 -19.55 -14.74
C PHE A 297 -8.94 -18.49 -15.56
N ALA A 298 -10.26 -18.46 -15.44
CA ALA A 298 -11.14 -17.43 -15.96
C ALA A 298 -11.91 -16.78 -14.80
N TYR A 299 -12.05 -15.45 -14.84
CA TYR A 299 -12.61 -14.67 -13.76
C TYR A 299 -13.86 -13.90 -14.17
N ARG A 300 -14.76 -13.65 -13.22
CA ARG A 300 -15.89 -12.74 -13.35
C ARG A 300 -15.94 -11.78 -12.17
N TYR A 301 -16.50 -10.60 -12.41
CA TYR A 301 -16.57 -9.51 -11.44
C TYR A 301 -17.96 -8.90 -11.39
N ASP A 302 -18.29 -8.33 -10.23
CA ASP A 302 -19.52 -7.53 -10.05
C ASP A 302 -19.31 -6.07 -10.51
N GLY A 303 -20.33 -5.23 -10.27
CA GLY A 303 -20.31 -3.81 -10.62
C GLY A 303 -19.25 -2.98 -9.89
N ASN A 304 -18.81 -3.40 -8.72
CA ASN A 304 -17.79 -2.74 -7.91
C ASN A 304 -16.36 -3.27 -8.20
N GLY A 305 -16.26 -4.30 -9.08
CA GLY A 305 -14.98 -4.96 -9.37
C GLY A 305 -14.61 -6.05 -8.37
N ASN A 306 -15.53 -6.47 -7.48
CA ASN A 306 -15.29 -7.63 -6.64
C ASN A 306 -15.35 -8.90 -7.50
N ARG A 307 -14.41 -9.81 -7.30
CA ARG A 307 -14.37 -11.08 -8.02
C ARG A 307 -15.53 -11.98 -7.57
N THR A 308 -16.43 -12.33 -8.48
CA THR A 308 -17.58 -13.19 -8.21
C THR A 308 -17.36 -14.64 -8.59
N ALA A 309 -16.37 -14.93 -9.47
CA ALA A 309 -16.01 -16.28 -9.83
C ALA A 309 -14.55 -16.40 -10.29
N LYS A 310 -13.97 -17.59 -10.03
CA LYS A 310 -12.69 -18.08 -10.55
C LYS A 310 -12.90 -19.53 -10.92
N ALA A 311 -12.80 -19.85 -12.21
CA ALA A 311 -13.02 -21.20 -12.71
C ALA A 311 -11.89 -21.63 -13.64
N GLY A 312 -11.52 -22.90 -13.61
CA GLY A 312 -10.48 -23.43 -14.46
C GLY A 312 -9.78 -24.67 -13.91
N THR A 313 -8.49 -24.77 -14.15
CA THR A 313 -7.69 -25.93 -13.76
C THR A 313 -6.35 -25.51 -13.13
N GLN A 314 -5.86 -26.32 -12.20
CA GLN A 314 -4.54 -26.23 -11.61
C GLN A 314 -3.90 -27.62 -11.59
N ALA A 315 -2.67 -27.76 -12.13
CA ALA A 315 -1.97 -29.04 -12.12
C ALA A 315 -1.66 -29.52 -10.69
N ALA A 316 -1.59 -30.83 -10.49
CA ALA A 316 -1.12 -31.43 -9.24
C ALA A 316 0.38 -31.75 -9.33
N LEU A 317 1.07 -31.83 -8.18
CA LEU A 317 2.46 -32.28 -8.11
C LEU A 317 2.57 -33.75 -8.59
N GLY A 318 3.49 -34.04 -9.51
CA GLY A 318 3.77 -35.40 -10.04
C GLY A 318 3.04 -35.76 -11.31
N GLY A 319 2.34 -34.84 -11.96
CA GLY A 319 1.57 -35.14 -13.17
C GLY A 319 1.66 -34.08 -14.26
N ILE A 320 2.72 -34.06 -15.06
CA ILE A 320 2.59 -33.61 -16.45
C ILE A 320 2.03 -34.79 -17.22
N THR A 321 0.74 -35.06 -17.12
CA THR A 321 0.07 -36.02 -18.00
C THR A 321 -0.47 -35.22 -19.18
N SER A 322 -0.17 -35.70 -20.39
CA SER A 322 -0.68 -35.15 -21.67
C SER A 322 -2.22 -35.22 -21.80
N GLU A 323 -2.91 -35.77 -20.83
CA GLU A 323 -4.36 -35.82 -20.75
C GLU A 323 -4.82 -35.04 -19.53
N ILE A 324 -5.48 -33.92 -19.78
CA ILE A 324 -6.30 -33.20 -18.78
C ILE A 324 -7.46 -34.16 -18.42
N THR A 325 -7.22 -35.02 -17.42
CA THR A 325 -8.32 -35.82 -16.88
C THR A 325 -9.23 -34.92 -16.05
N THR A 326 -10.46 -34.81 -16.49
CA THR A 326 -11.54 -33.94 -16.00
C THR A 326 -12.04 -34.26 -14.58
N GLY A 327 -11.23 -34.85 -13.70
CA GLY A 327 -11.68 -35.28 -12.39
C GLY A 327 -11.14 -34.46 -11.21
N ASN A 328 -9.83 -34.39 -11.02
CA ASN A 328 -9.24 -33.92 -9.75
C ASN A 328 -8.59 -32.52 -9.80
N ASN A 329 -8.41 -31.90 -10.97
CA ASN A 329 -7.70 -30.62 -11.12
C ASN A 329 -8.62 -29.44 -11.45
N ALA A 330 -9.93 -29.67 -11.57
CA ALA A 330 -10.89 -28.62 -11.82
C ALA A 330 -11.10 -27.77 -10.57
N LEU A 331 -11.07 -26.47 -10.74
CA LEU A 331 -11.36 -25.49 -9.71
C LEU A 331 -12.54 -24.63 -10.15
N ASP A 332 -13.62 -24.68 -9.40
CA ASP A 332 -14.80 -23.83 -9.57
C ASP A 332 -15.07 -23.09 -8.26
N LEU A 333 -14.74 -21.80 -8.25
CA LEU A 333 -14.92 -20.92 -7.12
C LEU A 333 -15.95 -19.85 -7.45
N SER A 334 -16.88 -19.62 -6.53
CA SER A 334 -17.76 -18.45 -6.57
C SER A 334 -17.75 -17.72 -5.24
N TYR A 335 -17.95 -16.40 -5.30
CA TYR A 335 -17.90 -15.51 -4.16
C TYR A 335 -19.13 -14.64 -4.13
N ALA A 336 -19.68 -14.42 -2.93
CA ALA A 336 -20.77 -13.50 -2.69
C ALA A 336 -20.37 -12.47 -1.63
N TYR A 337 -20.85 -11.24 -1.77
CA TYR A 337 -20.49 -10.11 -0.92
C TYR A 337 -21.73 -9.41 -0.39
N ASP A 338 -21.58 -8.77 0.77
CA ASP A 338 -22.60 -7.84 1.27
C ASP A 338 -22.51 -6.46 0.57
N VAL A 339 -23.38 -5.54 0.97
CA VAL A 339 -23.44 -4.16 0.41
C VAL A 339 -22.21 -3.31 0.76
N ARG A 340 -21.40 -3.72 1.73
CA ARG A 340 -20.15 -3.07 2.13
C ARG A 340 -18.93 -3.72 1.46
N GLY A 341 -19.17 -4.75 0.63
CA GLY A 341 -18.12 -5.50 -0.06
C GLY A 341 -17.45 -6.58 0.80
N GLN A 342 -17.97 -6.94 1.97
CA GLN A 342 -17.43 -7.99 2.83
C GLN A 342 -17.83 -9.37 2.26
N LEU A 343 -16.91 -10.35 2.29
CA LEU A 343 -17.13 -11.71 1.75
C LEU A 343 -18.15 -12.47 2.60
N LEU A 344 -19.30 -12.80 2.03
CA LEU A 344 -20.35 -13.60 2.69
C LEU A 344 -20.23 -15.10 2.42
N GLU A 345 -19.77 -15.48 1.23
CA GLU A 345 -19.65 -16.89 0.84
C GLU A 345 -18.45 -17.09 -0.08
N GLU A 346 -17.68 -18.13 0.17
CA GLU A 346 -16.79 -18.79 -0.77
C GLU A 346 -17.33 -20.18 -1.06
N ARG A 347 -17.64 -20.48 -2.31
CA ARG A 347 -18.05 -21.81 -2.74
C ARG A 347 -16.98 -22.42 -3.63
N ARG A 348 -16.41 -23.53 -3.20
CA ARG A 348 -15.33 -24.25 -3.87
C ARG A 348 -15.81 -25.64 -4.29
N ASN A 349 -15.86 -25.92 -5.58
CA ASN A 349 -16.24 -27.22 -6.12
C ASN A 349 -17.54 -27.78 -5.50
N GLY A 350 -18.53 -26.88 -5.29
CA GLY A 350 -19.82 -27.23 -4.69
C GLY A 350 -19.90 -27.18 -3.16
N THR A 351 -18.78 -27.08 -2.43
CA THR A 351 -18.75 -26.91 -0.97
C THR A 351 -18.68 -25.44 -0.61
N SER A 352 -19.54 -24.97 0.27
CA SER A 352 -19.61 -23.55 0.70
C SER A 352 -18.99 -23.33 2.07
N VAL A 353 -18.29 -22.19 2.20
CA VAL A 353 -17.94 -21.58 3.47
C VAL A 353 -18.67 -20.25 3.54
N CYS A 354 -19.50 -20.06 4.57
CA CYS A 354 -20.31 -18.87 4.75
C CYS A 354 -19.83 -18.05 5.94
N TYR A 355 -19.90 -16.72 5.81
CA TYR A 355 -19.48 -15.77 6.84
C TYR A 355 -20.61 -14.80 7.17
N ALA A 356 -20.67 -14.36 8.44
CA ALA A 356 -21.56 -13.30 8.85
C ALA A 356 -20.78 -12.29 9.70
N TYR A 357 -21.15 -11.03 9.59
CA TYR A 357 -20.46 -9.91 10.25
C TYR A 357 -21.43 -9.10 11.10
N ASP A 358 -20.90 -8.49 12.16
CA ASP A 358 -21.61 -7.44 12.89
C ASP A 358 -21.55 -6.09 12.17
N LYS A 359 -22.15 -5.05 12.77
CA LYS A 359 -22.19 -3.71 12.16
C LYS A 359 -20.82 -3.04 12.08
N ALA A 360 -19.86 -3.39 12.94
CA ALA A 360 -18.48 -2.89 12.90
C ALA A 360 -17.58 -3.73 11.97
N GLY A 361 -18.12 -4.76 11.26
CA GLY A 361 -17.37 -5.62 10.36
C GLY A 361 -16.55 -6.70 11.09
N ASN A 362 -16.89 -7.08 12.30
CA ASN A 362 -16.30 -8.26 12.94
C ASN A 362 -17.01 -9.51 12.44
N ARG A 363 -16.26 -10.56 12.07
CA ARG A 363 -16.81 -11.85 11.66
C ARG A 363 -17.38 -12.59 12.86
N ILE A 364 -18.72 -12.58 13.03
CA ILE A 364 -19.40 -13.20 14.16
C ILE A 364 -19.69 -14.68 13.95
N ARG A 365 -19.65 -15.15 12.70
CA ARG A 365 -19.93 -16.55 12.37
C ARG A 365 -19.18 -16.97 11.11
N LYS A 366 -18.68 -18.20 11.11
CA LYS A 366 -18.21 -18.98 9.96
C LYS A 366 -18.96 -20.29 9.96
N THR A 367 -19.48 -20.72 8.82
CA THR A 367 -20.12 -22.05 8.66
C THR A 367 -19.46 -22.76 7.48
N ASP A 368 -18.95 -23.95 7.71
CA ASP A 368 -18.31 -24.80 6.71
C ASP A 368 -18.75 -26.27 6.89
N ALA A 369 -18.10 -27.19 6.18
CA ALA A 369 -18.39 -28.63 6.27
C ALA A 369 -18.13 -29.24 7.66
N GLN A 370 -17.30 -28.61 8.49
CA GLN A 370 -16.99 -29.05 9.87
C GLN A 370 -18.02 -28.51 10.86
N GLY A 371 -18.85 -27.56 10.48
CA GLY A 371 -19.92 -27.00 11.30
C GLY A 371 -19.87 -25.50 11.44
N GLU A 372 -20.45 -24.97 12.50
CA GLU A 372 -20.52 -23.54 12.79
C GLU A 372 -19.46 -23.14 13.81
N THR A 373 -18.66 -22.11 13.48
CA THR A 373 -17.75 -21.41 14.39
C THR A 373 -18.34 -20.06 14.72
N ARG A 374 -18.41 -19.72 16.01
CA ARG A 374 -18.90 -18.43 16.54
C ARG A 374 -17.75 -17.62 17.09
N TYR A 375 -17.84 -16.30 16.96
CA TYR A 375 -16.82 -15.34 17.39
C TYR A 375 -17.48 -14.27 18.26
N LEU A 376 -16.89 -13.97 19.40
CA LEU A 376 -17.35 -12.94 20.33
C LEU A 376 -16.30 -11.83 20.43
N TYR A 377 -16.75 -10.57 20.39
CA TYR A 377 -15.89 -9.39 20.41
C TYR A 377 -16.26 -8.46 21.57
N ASN A 378 -15.27 -7.71 22.06
CA ASN A 378 -15.49 -6.60 22.96
C ASN A 378 -15.75 -5.30 22.19
N GLU A 379 -15.96 -4.18 22.92
CA GLU A 379 -16.27 -2.86 22.37
C GLU A 379 -15.15 -2.28 21.49
N LYS A 380 -13.91 -2.77 21.65
CA LYS A 380 -12.74 -2.37 20.88
C LYS A 380 -12.54 -3.25 19.62
N ASN A 381 -13.54 -4.06 19.24
CA ASN A 381 -13.48 -4.99 18.12
C ASN A 381 -12.39 -6.07 18.28
N GLN A 382 -11.96 -6.37 19.51
CA GLN A 382 -11.02 -7.44 19.84
C GLN A 382 -11.77 -8.76 19.96
N LEU A 383 -11.28 -9.81 19.29
CA LEU A 383 -11.82 -11.16 19.39
C LEU A 383 -11.50 -11.74 20.78
N VAL A 384 -12.50 -11.92 21.64
CA VAL A 384 -12.32 -12.45 22.99
C VAL A 384 -12.56 -13.95 23.08
N GLU A 385 -13.38 -14.49 22.16
CA GLU A 385 -13.69 -15.92 22.13
C GLU A 385 -13.98 -16.40 20.71
N GLU A 386 -13.49 -17.59 20.38
CA GLU A 386 -13.81 -18.38 19.19
C GLU A 386 -14.30 -19.75 19.65
N GLU A 387 -15.51 -20.13 19.29
CA GLU A 387 -16.11 -21.43 19.61
C GLU A 387 -16.43 -22.18 18.33
N SER A 388 -15.76 -23.30 18.11
CA SER A 388 -15.97 -24.22 17.00
C SER A 388 -16.45 -25.60 17.53
N PRO A 389 -16.97 -26.49 16.65
CA PRO A 389 -17.29 -27.85 17.06
C PRO A 389 -16.11 -28.63 17.62
N ALA A 390 -14.89 -28.31 17.26
CA ALA A 390 -13.67 -28.99 17.63
C ALA A 390 -12.98 -28.38 18.86
N ASP A 391 -13.10 -27.06 19.07
CA ASP A 391 -12.32 -26.36 20.08
C ASP A 391 -12.97 -25.03 20.47
N ARG A 392 -12.63 -24.56 21.69
CA ARG A 392 -12.97 -23.24 22.19
C ARG A 392 -11.70 -22.50 22.54
N LYS A 393 -11.50 -21.35 21.92
CA LYS A 393 -10.35 -20.49 22.14
C LYS A 393 -10.76 -19.21 22.86
N GLN A 394 -9.92 -18.75 23.78
CA GLN A 394 -10.07 -17.49 24.49
C GLN A 394 -8.84 -16.63 24.27
N PHE A 395 -9.04 -15.33 24.09
CA PHE A 395 -7.98 -14.38 23.78
C PHE A 395 -7.92 -13.27 24.81
N SER A 396 -6.71 -12.93 25.24
CA SER A 396 -6.43 -11.80 26.12
C SER A 396 -5.52 -10.81 25.39
N TYR A 397 -5.71 -9.53 25.67
CA TYR A 397 -5.01 -8.42 25.01
C TYR A 397 -4.26 -7.55 26.01
N ASP A 398 -3.13 -6.99 25.61
CA ASP A 398 -2.60 -5.81 26.28
C ASP A 398 -3.51 -4.59 26.00
N ARG A 399 -3.36 -3.52 26.77
CA ARG A 399 -4.18 -2.31 26.60
C ARG A 399 -3.95 -1.64 25.25
N GLN A 400 -2.76 -1.84 24.66
CA GLN A 400 -2.40 -1.30 23.35
C GLN A 400 -3.06 -2.06 22.19
N GLY A 401 -3.63 -3.25 22.45
CA GLY A 401 -4.43 -4.02 21.52
C GLY A 401 -3.67 -5.14 20.81
N GLY A 402 -2.53 -5.56 21.32
CA GLY A 402 -1.86 -6.80 20.91
C GLY A 402 -2.42 -8.01 21.66
N ILE A 403 -2.64 -9.14 20.99
CA ILE A 403 -2.98 -10.41 21.64
C ILE A 403 -1.77 -10.86 22.46
N ILE A 404 -1.94 -11.04 23.79
CA ILE A 404 -0.87 -11.52 24.68
C ILE A 404 -1.04 -12.99 25.05
N GLU A 405 -2.26 -13.52 24.98
CA GLU A 405 -2.58 -14.90 25.30
C GLU A 405 -3.68 -15.43 24.39
N GLU A 406 -3.49 -16.65 23.87
CA GLU A 406 -4.50 -17.50 23.25
C GLU A 406 -4.56 -18.80 24.02
N LYS A 407 -5.71 -19.13 24.61
CA LYS A 407 -5.94 -20.33 25.36
C LYS A 407 -6.92 -21.23 24.64
N ASN A 408 -6.57 -22.51 24.46
CA ASN A 408 -7.38 -23.53 23.83
C ASN A 408 -7.28 -24.87 24.59
N ALA A 409 -7.90 -25.91 24.06
CA ALA A 409 -7.85 -27.25 24.70
C ALA A 409 -6.43 -27.87 24.73
N ALA A 410 -5.55 -27.50 23.81
CA ALA A 410 -4.17 -27.99 23.75
C ALA A 410 -3.23 -27.29 24.74
N GLY A 411 -3.58 -26.07 25.19
CA GLY A 411 -2.75 -25.28 26.09
C GLY A 411 -2.88 -23.78 25.93
N ILE A 412 -1.79 -23.06 26.23
CA ILE A 412 -1.71 -21.64 26.21
C ILE A 412 -0.59 -21.22 25.24
N ARG A 413 -0.90 -20.31 24.30
CA ARG A 413 0.07 -19.63 23.43
C ARG A 413 0.25 -18.20 23.94
N LEU A 414 1.49 -17.78 24.14
CA LEU A 414 1.83 -16.46 24.67
C LEU A 414 2.52 -15.59 23.64
N PHE A 415 2.21 -14.31 23.65
CA PHE A 415 2.77 -13.30 22.74
C PHE A 415 3.37 -12.12 23.51
N SER A 416 4.43 -11.54 23.00
CA SER A 416 5.06 -10.36 23.59
C SER A 416 5.36 -9.32 22.50
N TYR A 417 5.25 -8.04 22.87
CA TYR A 417 5.45 -6.91 21.98
C TYR A 417 6.40 -5.88 22.58
N ASN A 418 7.15 -5.20 21.72
CA ASN A 418 7.97 -4.05 22.11
C ASN A 418 7.14 -2.75 22.13
N SER A 419 7.77 -1.63 22.55
CA SER A 419 7.13 -0.30 22.58
C SER A 419 6.79 0.27 21.21
N ARG A 420 7.21 -0.37 20.10
CA ARG A 420 6.80 -0.06 18.72
C ARG A 420 5.68 -0.97 18.23
N ARG A 421 5.05 -1.76 19.12
CA ARG A 421 3.98 -2.73 18.85
C ARG A 421 4.39 -3.89 17.93
N GLN A 422 5.70 -4.14 17.78
CA GLN A 422 6.21 -5.26 16.99
C GLN A 422 6.23 -6.53 17.85
N GLN A 423 5.77 -7.66 17.32
CA GLN A 423 5.74 -8.95 17.98
C GLN A 423 7.18 -9.47 18.14
N THR A 424 7.66 -9.52 19.39
CA THR A 424 9.05 -9.92 19.69
C THR A 424 9.20 -11.38 20.08
N ARG A 425 8.15 -12.01 20.63
CA ARG A 425 8.20 -13.40 21.06
C ARG A 425 6.83 -14.06 20.94
N VAL A 426 6.83 -15.31 20.51
CA VAL A 426 5.69 -16.22 20.58
C VAL A 426 6.18 -17.50 21.25
N GLU A 427 5.42 -17.99 22.25
CA GLU A 427 5.59 -19.32 22.84
C GLU A 427 4.32 -20.10 22.58
N THR A 428 4.43 -21.20 21.83
CA THR A 428 3.28 -22.02 21.47
C THR A 428 2.84 -22.93 22.65
N GLU A 429 1.64 -23.44 22.56
CA GLU A 429 1.07 -24.40 23.53
C GLU A 429 1.89 -25.69 23.70
N THR A 430 2.76 -25.98 22.74
CA THR A 430 3.70 -27.13 22.80
C THR A 430 5.08 -26.75 23.34
N GLY A 431 5.27 -25.48 23.77
CA GLY A 431 6.52 -24.96 24.30
C GLY A 431 7.55 -24.56 23.24
N ASN A 432 7.19 -24.57 21.94
CA ASN A 432 8.07 -24.02 20.92
C ASN A 432 8.14 -22.50 21.02
N VAL A 433 9.31 -21.92 20.77
CA VAL A 433 9.56 -20.50 20.94
C VAL A 433 10.02 -19.87 19.63
N GLN A 434 9.35 -18.80 19.24
CA GLN A 434 9.80 -17.89 18.16
C GLN A 434 10.17 -16.53 18.75
N GLU A 435 11.36 -16.01 18.42
CA GLU A 435 11.77 -14.65 18.78
C GLU A 435 12.09 -13.85 17.53
N ASN A 436 11.64 -12.59 17.50
CA ASN A 436 11.81 -11.68 16.38
C ASN A 436 12.60 -10.43 16.80
N ARG A 437 13.54 -9.99 15.96
CA ARG A 437 14.27 -8.74 16.13
C ARG A 437 14.09 -7.83 14.93
N TYR A 438 13.99 -6.53 15.21
CA TYR A 438 13.65 -5.52 14.22
C TYR A 438 14.74 -4.46 14.10
N ASP A 439 14.97 -4.01 12.89
CA ASP A 439 15.94 -2.98 12.56
C ASP A 439 15.35 -1.55 12.62
N ALA A 440 16.15 -0.56 12.26
CA ALA A 440 15.74 0.84 12.22
C ALA A 440 14.76 1.19 11.08
N GLU A 441 14.57 0.30 10.11
CA GLU A 441 13.55 0.39 9.06
C GLU A 441 12.23 -0.24 9.52
N GLY A 442 12.19 -0.82 10.73
CA GLY A 442 11.03 -1.53 11.27
C GLY A 442 10.86 -2.94 10.73
N LEU A 443 11.81 -3.45 9.95
CA LEU A 443 11.77 -4.78 9.34
C LEU A 443 12.41 -5.82 10.24
N ARG A 444 11.86 -7.05 10.22
CA ARG A 444 12.39 -8.20 10.96
C ARG A 444 13.70 -8.68 10.32
N PHE A 445 14.82 -8.31 10.89
CA PHE A 445 16.13 -8.73 10.36
C PHE A 445 16.61 -10.08 10.91
N GLU A 446 16.01 -10.58 12.00
CA GLU A 446 16.38 -11.84 12.63
C GLU A 446 15.16 -12.56 13.21
N LEU A 447 15.13 -13.86 13.04
CA LEU A 447 14.15 -14.79 13.56
C LEU A 447 14.89 -15.95 14.25
N LEU A 448 14.51 -16.26 15.49
CA LEU A 448 14.98 -17.44 16.21
C LEU A 448 13.79 -18.37 16.42
N GLU A 449 13.86 -19.59 15.89
CA GLU A 449 12.87 -20.65 16.07
C GLU A 449 13.51 -21.76 16.91
N ASN A 450 13.09 -21.91 18.17
CA ASN A 450 13.72 -22.83 19.15
C ASN A 450 15.25 -22.66 19.23
N GLY A 451 15.73 -21.39 19.17
CA GLY A 451 17.14 -21.04 19.18
C GLY A 451 17.87 -21.17 17.84
N ARG A 452 17.23 -21.71 16.80
CA ARG A 452 17.77 -21.72 15.44
C ARG A 452 17.59 -20.36 14.81
N ARG A 453 18.67 -19.74 14.42
CA ARG A 453 18.70 -18.38 13.87
C ARG A 453 18.50 -18.37 12.37
N THR A 454 17.63 -17.47 11.88
CA THR A 454 17.50 -17.06 10.47
C THR A 454 17.67 -15.54 10.40
N SER A 455 18.53 -15.06 9.49
CA SER A 455 18.75 -13.63 9.24
C SER A 455 18.12 -13.25 7.91
N PHE A 456 17.60 -12.01 7.83
CA PHE A 456 16.93 -11.48 6.64
C PHE A 456 17.57 -10.18 6.17
N VAL A 457 17.63 -10.00 4.87
CA VAL A 457 18.00 -8.74 4.21
C VAL A 457 16.89 -8.33 3.25
N TYR A 458 16.54 -7.05 3.28
CA TYR A 458 15.44 -6.50 2.51
C TYR A 458 15.91 -5.40 1.55
N HIS A 459 15.17 -5.27 0.46
CA HIS A 459 15.17 -4.14 -0.46
C HIS A 459 13.73 -3.60 -0.55
N ASP A 460 13.52 -2.34 -0.18
CA ASP A 460 12.20 -1.66 -0.15
C ASP A 460 11.09 -2.47 0.54
N GLY A 461 11.45 -3.14 1.66
CA GLY A 461 10.54 -3.98 2.42
C GLY A 461 10.33 -5.39 1.84
N GLU A 462 10.81 -5.68 0.64
CA GLU A 462 10.75 -7.01 0.04
C GLU A 462 11.98 -7.85 0.42
N LEU A 463 11.76 -9.15 0.68
CA LEU A 463 12.83 -10.07 1.08
C LEU A 463 13.80 -10.29 -0.07
N LEU A 464 15.09 -9.98 0.15
CA LEU A 464 16.16 -10.15 -0.82
C LEU A 464 17.03 -11.37 -0.52
N GLN A 465 17.23 -11.66 0.76
CA GLN A 465 18.03 -12.83 1.19
C GLN A 465 17.55 -13.32 2.56
N GLU A 466 17.58 -14.63 2.76
CA GLU A 466 17.58 -15.27 4.08
C GLU A 466 18.77 -16.20 4.25
N GLU A 467 19.32 -16.27 5.48
CA GLU A 467 20.45 -17.08 5.84
C GLU A 467 20.21 -17.78 7.18
N GLY A 468 20.57 -19.05 7.29
CA GLY A 468 20.48 -19.82 8.54
C GLY A 468 19.36 -20.86 8.59
N ARG A 469 18.32 -20.74 7.77
CA ARG A 469 17.30 -21.80 7.62
C ARG A 469 17.81 -22.97 6.78
N GLU A 470 18.49 -22.65 5.70
CA GLU A 470 19.17 -23.61 4.82
C GLU A 470 20.69 -23.46 4.96
N GLU A 471 21.45 -24.55 4.71
CA GLU A 471 22.90 -24.53 4.85
C GLU A 471 23.57 -23.50 3.90
N GLN A 472 22.98 -23.28 2.72
CA GLN A 472 23.54 -22.39 1.68
C GLN A 472 22.89 -21.03 1.61
N GLY A 473 21.91 -20.73 2.47
CA GLY A 473 21.09 -19.53 2.38
C GLY A 473 20.21 -19.50 1.13
N THR A 474 19.33 -18.50 1.04
CA THR A 474 18.43 -18.30 -0.10
C THR A 474 18.51 -16.85 -0.56
N SER A 475 18.81 -16.61 -1.82
CA SER A 475 18.76 -15.30 -2.49
C SER A 475 17.51 -15.20 -3.33
N TYR A 476 16.79 -14.10 -3.24
CA TYR A 476 15.52 -13.86 -3.92
C TYR A 476 15.69 -12.84 -5.05
N HIS A 477 14.98 -13.06 -6.15
CA HIS A 477 15.01 -12.21 -7.33
C HIS A 477 13.65 -11.49 -7.48
N LEU A 478 13.69 -10.17 -7.34
CA LEU A 478 12.50 -9.32 -7.31
C LEU A 478 12.19 -8.76 -8.69
N GLY A 479 10.92 -8.78 -9.05
CA GLY A 479 10.41 -8.28 -10.31
C GLY A 479 9.09 -7.54 -10.16
N ALA A 480 8.06 -7.95 -10.90
CA ALA A 480 6.68 -7.53 -10.67
C ALA A 480 6.11 -8.12 -9.35
N GLY A 481 6.90 -8.91 -8.67
CA GLY A 481 6.75 -9.52 -7.38
C GLY A 481 7.97 -10.39 -7.10
N MET A 482 7.85 -11.44 -6.28
CA MET A 482 8.89 -12.45 -6.12
C MET A 482 8.89 -13.36 -7.35
N GLU A 483 9.94 -13.30 -8.20
CA GLU A 483 9.96 -14.04 -9.45
C GLU A 483 10.73 -15.37 -9.36
N ALA A 484 11.82 -15.39 -8.59
CA ALA A 484 12.66 -16.57 -8.45
C ALA A 484 13.44 -16.52 -7.14
N PHE A 485 14.00 -17.67 -6.76
CA PHE A 485 15.00 -17.76 -5.71
C PHE A 485 16.12 -18.72 -6.10
N ARG A 486 17.27 -18.52 -5.48
CA ARG A 486 18.47 -19.32 -5.66
C ARG A 486 18.96 -19.89 -4.34
N ARG A 487 19.30 -21.19 -4.31
CA ARG A 487 20.01 -21.89 -3.23
C ARG A 487 21.23 -22.57 -3.78
N GLY A 488 22.41 -22.10 -3.40
CA GLY A 488 23.65 -22.58 -4.02
C GLY A 488 23.64 -22.39 -5.53
N GLN A 489 23.61 -23.48 -6.27
CA GLN A 489 23.56 -23.47 -7.75
C GLN A 489 22.14 -23.68 -8.30
N GLU A 490 21.18 -24.04 -7.44
CA GLU A 490 19.83 -24.33 -7.87
C GLU A 490 19.00 -23.06 -7.96
N LEU A 491 18.38 -22.83 -9.12
CA LEU A 491 17.47 -21.73 -9.41
C LEU A 491 16.04 -22.28 -9.53
N SER A 492 15.11 -21.65 -8.83
CA SER A 492 13.69 -21.97 -8.86
C SER A 492 12.86 -20.74 -9.12
N TYR A 493 11.70 -20.90 -9.78
CA TYR A 493 10.84 -19.81 -10.20
C TYR A 493 9.47 -19.91 -9.51
N TYR A 494 8.93 -18.75 -9.12
CA TYR A 494 7.59 -18.61 -8.54
C TYR A 494 6.54 -18.41 -9.64
N HIS A 495 5.46 -19.18 -9.56
CA HIS A 495 4.26 -18.96 -10.38
C HIS A 495 3.10 -18.61 -9.46
N ARG A 496 2.44 -17.52 -9.77
CA ARG A 496 1.49 -16.86 -8.87
C ARG A 496 0.09 -16.82 -9.49
N ASP A 497 -0.90 -16.76 -8.61
CA ASP A 497 -2.26 -16.44 -9.00
C ASP A 497 -2.47 -14.92 -9.17
N GLU A 498 -3.71 -14.51 -9.39
CA GLU A 498 -4.12 -13.13 -9.53
C GLU A 498 -4.00 -12.28 -8.27
N GLN A 499 -3.80 -12.90 -7.10
CA GLN A 499 -3.55 -12.24 -5.82
C GLN A 499 -2.07 -12.21 -5.45
N LEU A 500 -1.19 -12.59 -6.39
CA LEU A 500 0.24 -12.75 -6.18
C LEU A 500 0.60 -13.87 -5.18
N SER A 501 -0.36 -14.74 -4.83
CA SER A 501 -0.08 -15.91 -3.99
C SER A 501 0.75 -16.93 -4.78
N THR A 502 1.75 -17.52 -4.14
CA THR A 502 2.52 -18.62 -4.74
C THR A 502 1.61 -19.83 -4.94
N VAL A 503 1.41 -20.23 -6.19
CA VAL A 503 0.65 -21.44 -6.56
C VAL A 503 1.59 -22.59 -6.85
N PHE A 504 2.67 -22.32 -7.58
CA PHE A 504 3.74 -23.28 -7.85
C PHE A 504 5.12 -22.67 -7.63
N VAL A 505 6.05 -23.54 -7.30
CA VAL A 505 7.50 -23.34 -7.48
C VAL A 505 7.97 -24.39 -8.47
N THR A 506 8.65 -23.95 -9.56
CA THR A 506 9.27 -24.84 -10.52
C THR A 506 10.80 -24.73 -10.45
N ASP A 507 11.50 -25.80 -10.79
CA ASP A 507 12.95 -25.80 -10.92
C ASP A 507 13.41 -25.18 -12.26
N GLY A 508 14.73 -25.24 -12.53
CA GLY A 508 15.35 -24.76 -13.76
C GLY A 508 14.95 -25.52 -15.03
N GLN A 509 14.30 -26.66 -14.91
CA GLN A 509 13.78 -27.48 -16.01
C GLN A 509 12.27 -27.26 -16.23
N GLY A 510 11.61 -26.46 -15.39
CA GLY A 510 10.17 -26.21 -15.45
C GLY A 510 9.32 -27.27 -14.73
N GLU A 511 9.96 -28.20 -13.99
CA GLU A 511 9.24 -29.21 -13.22
C GLU A 511 8.69 -28.60 -11.90
N ILE A 512 7.44 -28.95 -11.57
CA ILE A 512 6.79 -28.47 -10.33
C ILE A 512 7.46 -29.14 -9.13
N ARG A 513 7.98 -28.33 -8.21
CA ARG A 513 8.57 -28.76 -6.94
C ARG A 513 7.66 -28.51 -5.76
N ASN A 514 6.91 -27.39 -5.78
CA ASN A 514 5.92 -27.10 -4.75
C ASN A 514 4.60 -26.71 -5.40
N SER A 515 3.50 -27.08 -4.71
CA SER A 515 2.14 -26.72 -5.11
C SER A 515 1.34 -26.27 -3.89
N TYR A 516 0.55 -25.19 -4.05
CA TYR A 516 -0.25 -24.60 -2.98
C TYR A 516 -1.66 -24.26 -3.47
N GLN A 517 -2.63 -24.46 -2.58
CA GLN A 517 -3.97 -23.92 -2.71
C GLN A 517 -4.37 -23.25 -1.38
N TYR A 518 -5.09 -22.15 -1.47
CA TYR A 518 -5.52 -21.37 -0.31
C TYR A 518 -7.04 -21.19 -0.33
N ASP A 519 -7.64 -20.99 0.85
CA ASP A 519 -8.97 -20.40 0.94
C ASP A 519 -8.91 -18.88 0.70
N ALA A 520 -10.06 -18.21 0.72
CA ALA A 520 -10.12 -16.76 0.51
C ALA A 520 -9.29 -15.97 1.51
N PHE A 521 -9.14 -16.43 2.74
CA PHE A 521 -8.39 -15.76 3.80
C PHE A 521 -6.92 -16.21 3.91
N GLY A 522 -6.45 -17.10 3.04
CA GLY A 522 -5.05 -17.51 2.98
C GLY A 522 -4.69 -18.72 3.85
N ILE A 523 -5.67 -19.47 4.33
CA ILE A 523 -5.41 -20.78 4.96
C ILE A 523 -4.91 -21.73 3.87
N PRO A 524 -3.75 -22.36 4.02
CA PRO A 524 -3.30 -23.41 3.11
C PRO A 524 -4.25 -24.62 3.18
N LEU A 525 -4.91 -24.93 2.07
CA LEU A 525 -5.84 -26.09 1.95
C LEU A 525 -5.13 -27.34 1.49
N GLU A 526 -4.30 -27.19 0.45
CA GLU A 526 -3.45 -28.25 -0.09
C GLU A 526 -2.05 -27.68 -0.25
N THR A 527 -1.09 -28.34 0.35
CA THR A 527 0.32 -27.98 0.27
C THR A 527 1.15 -29.21 0.02
N THR A 528 1.92 -29.18 -1.06
CA THR A 528 2.95 -30.19 -1.32
C THR A 528 4.26 -29.48 -1.55
N GLU A 529 5.26 -29.74 -0.72
CA GLU A 529 6.57 -29.08 -0.79
C GLU A 529 7.70 -30.11 -0.89
N GLN A 530 8.53 -29.96 -1.93
CA GLN A 530 9.82 -30.62 -2.04
C GLN A 530 10.95 -29.64 -1.72
N LEU A 531 10.69 -28.34 -1.84
CA LEU A 531 11.62 -27.26 -1.52
C LEU A 531 11.02 -26.44 -0.37
N ASN A 532 11.83 -26.18 0.64
CA ASN A 532 11.41 -25.30 1.73
C ASN A 532 11.09 -23.89 1.20
N ASN A 533 9.89 -23.37 1.47
CA ASN A 533 9.45 -22.07 0.94
C ASN A 533 8.67 -21.28 1.98
N ARG A 534 9.11 -20.04 2.19
CA ARG A 534 8.46 -19.09 3.10
C ARG A 534 7.46 -18.18 2.39
N ILE A 535 7.61 -17.95 1.09
CA ILE A 535 6.79 -17.01 0.32
C ILE A 535 5.52 -17.72 -0.16
N ARG A 536 4.37 -17.37 0.44
CA ARG A 536 3.11 -18.10 0.21
C ARG A 536 1.96 -17.16 -0.20
N TYR A 537 0.89 -17.09 0.55
CA TYR A 537 -0.32 -16.30 0.25
C TYR A 537 0.03 -14.82 0.07
N THR A 538 -0.50 -14.19 -0.97
CA THR A 538 -0.23 -12.81 -1.42
C THR A 538 1.27 -12.45 -1.51
N GLY A 539 2.15 -13.44 -1.71
CA GLY A 539 3.59 -13.24 -1.77
C GLY A 539 4.25 -12.92 -0.43
N GLN A 540 3.57 -13.17 0.70
CA GLN A 540 4.07 -12.82 2.02
C GLN A 540 4.78 -13.97 2.72
N GLN A 541 5.63 -13.61 3.70
CA GLN A 541 6.38 -14.57 4.50
C GLN A 541 5.45 -15.31 5.47
N TYR A 542 5.42 -16.62 5.40
CA TYR A 542 4.69 -17.50 6.31
C TYR A 542 5.64 -18.09 7.35
N ASP A 543 5.30 -17.94 8.61
CA ASP A 543 6.02 -18.52 9.75
C ASP A 543 5.31 -19.81 10.17
N GLU A 544 5.89 -20.96 9.82
CA GLU A 544 5.28 -22.28 10.03
C GLU A 544 5.06 -22.62 11.51
N LEU A 545 5.97 -22.19 12.40
CA LEU A 545 5.88 -22.45 13.82
C LEU A 545 4.67 -21.77 14.48
N THR A 546 4.33 -20.57 14.01
CA THR A 546 3.22 -19.78 14.56
C THR A 546 1.97 -19.78 13.67
N GLU A 547 2.07 -20.32 12.45
CA GLU A 547 1.01 -20.34 11.44
C GLU A 547 0.48 -18.94 11.08
N GLN A 548 1.39 -17.94 11.06
CA GLN A 548 1.07 -16.54 10.81
C GLN A 548 1.82 -16.02 9.60
N TYR A 549 1.24 -15.02 8.93
CA TYR A 549 1.92 -14.26 7.90
C TYR A 549 2.55 -13.00 8.51
N TYR A 550 3.83 -12.78 8.22
CA TYR A 550 4.54 -11.54 8.55
C TYR A 550 4.30 -10.50 7.46
N LEU A 551 3.48 -9.50 7.76
CA LEU A 551 3.14 -8.38 6.87
C LEU A 551 3.89 -7.10 7.28
N ARG A 552 5.15 -7.21 7.67
CA ARG A 552 6.05 -6.12 8.10
C ARG A 552 5.58 -5.42 9.38
N ALA A 553 4.55 -4.58 9.33
CA ALA A 553 4.06 -3.86 10.50
C ALA A 553 3.29 -4.74 11.48
N ARG A 554 2.55 -5.72 10.98
CA ARG A 554 1.67 -6.61 11.78
C ARG A 554 1.82 -8.07 11.36
N TYR A 555 1.40 -8.95 12.25
CA TYR A 555 1.18 -10.36 11.94
C TYR A 555 -0.29 -10.62 11.63
N TYR A 556 -0.52 -11.38 10.59
CA TYR A 556 -1.84 -11.79 10.14
C TYR A 556 -2.08 -13.27 10.45
N ASN A 557 -3.19 -13.56 11.13
CA ASN A 557 -3.65 -14.93 11.38
C ASN A 557 -4.73 -15.29 10.34
N PRO A 558 -4.46 -16.20 9.38
CA PRO A 558 -5.42 -16.53 8.33
C PRO A 558 -6.62 -17.33 8.88
N VAL A 559 -6.47 -18.08 9.94
CA VAL A 559 -7.56 -18.87 10.57
C VAL A 559 -8.59 -17.93 11.17
N ALA A 560 -8.14 -16.97 11.97
CA ALA A 560 -9.01 -15.92 12.51
C ALA A 560 -9.44 -14.92 11.43
N GLY A 561 -8.71 -14.79 10.30
CA GLY A 561 -8.94 -13.82 9.24
C GLY A 561 -8.68 -12.39 9.69
N ARG A 562 -7.76 -12.19 10.65
CA ARG A 562 -7.53 -10.91 11.34
C ARG A 562 -6.06 -10.69 11.67
N PHE A 563 -5.72 -9.42 11.88
CA PHE A 563 -4.44 -9.04 12.46
C PHE A 563 -4.36 -9.36 13.97
N MET A 564 -3.15 -9.69 14.43
CA MET A 564 -2.87 -9.97 15.84
C MET A 564 -2.75 -8.71 16.69
N GLN A 565 -2.55 -7.54 16.04
CA GLN A 565 -2.39 -6.24 16.69
C GLN A 565 -3.35 -5.20 16.08
N GLU A 566 -3.73 -4.21 16.91
CA GLU A 566 -4.45 -3.01 16.47
C GLU A 566 -3.59 -2.21 15.49
N ASP A 567 -4.20 -1.70 14.42
CA ASP A 567 -3.53 -0.83 13.46
C ASP A 567 -3.15 0.52 14.07
N VAL A 568 -1.99 1.03 13.69
CA VAL A 568 -1.60 2.42 13.96
C VAL A 568 -2.16 3.38 12.90
N TYR A 569 -2.46 2.87 11.69
CA TYR A 569 -3.05 3.61 10.60
C TYR A 569 -4.58 3.55 10.68
N GLN A 570 -5.25 4.70 10.75
CA GLN A 570 -6.70 4.80 10.93
C GLN A 570 -7.46 5.11 9.62
N GLY A 571 -6.76 5.10 8.50
CA GLY A 571 -7.34 5.46 7.19
C GLY A 571 -7.94 4.28 6.40
N ASP A 572 -7.98 3.06 6.98
CA ASP A 572 -8.50 1.85 6.31
C ASP A 572 -9.80 1.30 6.95
N GLY A 573 -10.60 2.20 7.56
CA GLY A 573 -11.84 1.90 8.25
C GLY A 573 -11.72 1.98 9.77
N LEU A 574 -12.85 1.83 10.46
CA LEU A 574 -12.92 1.96 11.93
C LEU A 574 -12.61 0.65 12.67
N ASN A 575 -12.61 -0.50 11.99
CA ASN A 575 -12.19 -1.78 12.56
C ASN A 575 -10.70 -2.00 12.32
N LEU A 576 -9.88 -1.70 13.32
CA LEU A 576 -8.42 -1.71 13.22
C LEU A 576 -7.77 -3.10 13.23
N TYR A 577 -8.58 -4.18 13.26
CA TYR A 577 -8.11 -5.56 13.20
C TYR A 577 -8.49 -6.29 11.91
N ALA A 578 -9.43 -5.73 11.14
CA ALA A 578 -9.94 -6.39 9.94
C ALA A 578 -8.85 -6.48 8.85
N TYR A 579 -8.61 -7.68 8.33
CA TYR A 579 -7.75 -7.86 7.16
C TYR A 579 -8.53 -7.50 5.89
N CYS A 580 -7.99 -6.57 5.09
CA CYS A 580 -8.55 -6.15 3.81
C CYS A 580 -10.02 -5.73 3.87
N GLY A 581 -10.51 -5.21 5.03
CA GLY A 581 -11.93 -4.87 5.21
C GLY A 581 -12.87 -6.08 5.02
N ASN A 582 -12.42 -7.30 5.34
CA ASN A 582 -13.11 -8.58 5.11
C ASN A 582 -13.35 -8.92 3.62
N ASN A 583 -12.58 -8.34 2.69
CA ASN A 583 -12.59 -8.70 1.27
C ASN A 583 -11.19 -9.11 0.79
N PRO A 584 -10.67 -10.23 1.28
CA PRO A 584 -9.33 -10.70 0.94
C PRO A 584 -9.24 -11.28 -0.47
N VAL A 585 -10.37 -11.46 -1.17
CA VAL A 585 -10.44 -11.93 -2.57
C VAL A 585 -10.00 -10.85 -3.55
N VAL A 586 -10.22 -9.57 -3.21
CA VAL A 586 -9.94 -8.41 -4.07
C VAL A 586 -8.76 -7.60 -3.59
N TYR A 587 -8.50 -7.60 -2.28
CA TYR A 587 -7.46 -6.79 -1.65
C TYR A 587 -6.41 -7.65 -0.97
N ASP A 588 -5.18 -7.14 -0.91
CA ASP A 588 -4.10 -7.57 -0.04
C ASP A 588 -3.63 -6.40 0.85
N ASP A 589 -2.85 -6.70 1.88
CA ASP A 589 -2.17 -5.69 2.68
C ASP A 589 -0.69 -6.06 2.85
N PRO A 590 0.15 -5.75 1.85
CA PRO A 590 1.54 -6.16 1.89
C PRO A 590 2.38 -5.42 2.94
N SER A 591 1.90 -4.30 3.47
CA SER A 591 2.61 -3.48 4.46
C SER A 591 2.20 -3.76 5.90
N GLY A 592 1.04 -4.38 6.10
CA GLY A 592 0.39 -4.51 7.40
C GLY A 592 -0.21 -3.19 7.92
N TYR A 593 -0.41 -2.18 7.05
CA TYR A 593 -1.03 -0.89 7.38
C TYR A 593 -2.27 -0.59 6.53
N LYS A 594 -2.21 -0.91 5.23
CA LYS A 594 -3.25 -0.47 4.30
C LYS A 594 -3.48 -1.49 3.22
N ARG A 595 -4.76 -1.83 3.02
CA ARG A 595 -5.18 -2.69 1.90
C ARG A 595 -4.91 -2.04 0.55
N LYS A 596 -4.55 -2.87 -0.43
CA LYS A 596 -4.37 -2.53 -1.84
C LYS A 596 -5.23 -3.45 -2.69
N ALA A 597 -5.71 -2.97 -3.83
CA ALA A 597 -6.43 -3.83 -4.79
C ALA A 597 -5.45 -4.80 -5.47
N CYS A 598 -5.86 -6.05 -5.62
CA CYS A 598 -5.12 -7.09 -6.35
C CYS A 598 -5.82 -7.40 -7.71
N PRO A 599 -5.10 -7.42 -8.82
CA PRO A 599 -3.71 -7.00 -8.97
C PRO A 599 -3.59 -5.51 -8.70
N PRO A 600 -2.45 -5.01 -8.28
CA PRO A 600 -2.26 -3.58 -8.12
C PRO A 600 -2.65 -2.94 -9.46
N GLN A 601 -3.80 -2.25 -9.48
CA GLN A 601 -4.12 -1.36 -10.58
C GLN A 601 -3.01 -0.34 -10.54
N GLY A 602 -2.13 -0.35 -11.59
CA GLY A 602 -0.93 0.47 -11.60
C GLY A 602 -1.26 1.85 -11.09
N LYS A 603 -0.60 2.27 -10.02
CA LYS A 603 -0.88 3.54 -9.38
C LYS A 603 -0.86 4.61 -10.46
N ILE A 604 -1.74 5.59 -10.37
CA ILE A 604 -1.69 6.74 -11.30
C ILE A 604 -0.29 7.36 -11.30
N SER A 605 0.43 7.31 -10.15
CA SER A 605 1.84 7.68 -10.05
C SER A 605 2.76 6.83 -10.95
N GLU A 606 2.57 5.51 -11.00
CA GLU A 606 3.32 4.62 -11.90
C GLU A 606 2.95 4.86 -13.37
N ARG A 607 1.68 5.23 -13.67
CA ARG A 607 1.24 5.56 -15.03
C ARG A 607 1.85 6.85 -15.57
N VAL A 608 2.13 7.83 -14.72
CA VAL A 608 2.81 9.07 -15.13
C VAL A 608 4.27 8.79 -15.49
N ASP A 609 4.95 7.94 -14.70
CA ASP A 609 6.34 7.52 -14.95
C ASP A 609 6.44 6.57 -16.16
N GLU A 610 5.36 5.87 -16.53
CA GLU A 610 5.29 4.87 -17.60
C GLU A 610 4.70 5.40 -18.94
N SER A 611 4.34 6.68 -19.04
CA SER A 611 3.68 7.23 -20.23
C SER A 611 4.61 7.20 -21.46
N GLY A 612 4.15 6.55 -22.51
CA GLY A 612 4.97 6.13 -23.67
C GLY A 612 5.28 7.18 -24.73
N SER A 613 4.79 8.41 -24.62
CA SER A 613 5.17 9.51 -25.49
C SER A 613 5.22 10.78 -24.67
N LYS A 614 6.39 11.41 -24.67
CA LYS A 614 6.58 12.71 -24.02
C LYS A 614 5.59 13.73 -24.62
N PRO A 615 4.68 14.35 -23.82
CA PRO A 615 3.85 15.44 -24.31
C PRO A 615 4.69 16.57 -24.88
N ILE A 616 4.21 17.22 -25.93
CA ILE A 616 4.89 18.39 -26.50
C ILE A 616 4.86 19.52 -25.47
N GLY A 617 6.03 20.09 -25.17
CA GLY A 617 6.15 21.19 -24.22
C GLY A 617 5.32 22.42 -24.66
N ALA A 618 4.45 22.88 -23.75
CA ALA A 618 3.60 24.06 -23.96
C ALA A 618 4.37 25.36 -23.74
N THR A 619 3.82 26.46 -24.26
CA THR A 619 4.26 27.81 -23.95
C THR A 619 3.20 28.51 -23.12
N TYR A 620 3.61 29.06 -21.97
CA TYR A 620 2.77 29.95 -21.15
C TYR A 620 3.21 31.41 -21.37
N GLU A 621 2.26 32.30 -21.64
CA GLU A 621 2.50 33.73 -21.77
C GLU A 621 1.47 34.47 -20.92
N GLY A 622 1.94 35.33 -20.03
CA GLY A 622 1.08 36.09 -19.13
C GLY A 622 1.77 36.52 -17.85
N THR A 623 1.02 37.17 -16.97
CA THR A 623 1.52 37.56 -15.65
C THR A 623 1.41 36.43 -14.67
N ILE A 624 2.48 36.14 -13.94
CA ILE A 624 2.51 35.15 -12.83
C ILE A 624 2.76 35.86 -11.51
N TYR A 625 2.20 35.32 -10.46
CA TYR A 625 2.20 35.89 -9.10
C TYR A 625 2.79 34.95 -8.09
N ARG A 626 3.59 35.48 -7.14
CA ARG A 626 4.14 34.73 -6.03
C ARG A 626 4.16 35.57 -4.76
N SER A 627 3.77 35.00 -3.64
CA SER A 627 3.90 35.62 -2.32
C SER A 627 5.05 34.97 -1.56
N VAL A 628 6.00 35.79 -1.11
CA VAL A 628 7.19 35.36 -0.36
C VAL A 628 7.34 36.25 0.86
N ASP A 629 7.86 35.69 1.97
CA ASP A 629 8.24 36.49 3.12
C ASP A 629 9.28 37.53 2.67
N SER A 630 9.07 38.79 3.06
CA SER A 630 9.85 39.95 2.61
C SER A 630 11.36 39.86 2.89
N ARG A 631 11.79 38.87 3.66
CA ARG A 631 13.21 38.60 3.96
C ARG A 631 13.91 37.78 2.87
N TYR A 632 13.19 37.17 1.93
CA TYR A 632 13.73 36.24 0.94
C TYR A 632 13.55 36.76 -0.49
N ASP A 633 14.51 36.43 -1.36
CA ASP A 633 14.39 36.69 -2.79
C ASP A 633 13.29 35.79 -3.41
N PRO A 634 12.29 36.37 -4.12
CA PRO A 634 11.21 35.59 -4.72
C PRO A 634 11.64 34.63 -5.83
N LEU A 635 12.84 34.76 -6.38
CA LEU A 635 13.38 33.91 -7.44
C LEU A 635 14.51 32.98 -6.96
N GLU A 636 14.88 33.04 -5.67
CA GLU A 636 15.91 32.17 -5.13
C GLU A 636 15.41 30.75 -4.93
N MET A 637 16.16 29.79 -5.47
CA MET A 637 16.01 28.36 -5.21
C MET A 637 16.86 27.99 -3.98
N SER A 638 16.30 28.13 -2.80
CA SER A 638 17.00 27.75 -1.56
C SER A 638 17.00 26.22 -1.38
N GLN A 639 17.92 25.72 -0.56
CA GLN A 639 17.95 24.31 -0.13
C GLN A 639 16.61 23.87 0.51
N TYR A 640 15.92 24.78 1.20
CA TYR A 640 14.61 24.57 1.75
C TYR A 640 13.57 24.29 0.64
N THR A 641 13.59 25.04 -0.45
CA THR A 641 12.67 24.88 -1.60
C THR A 641 12.91 23.54 -2.32
N ILE A 642 14.16 23.08 -2.39
CA ILE A 642 14.53 21.80 -3.04
C ILE A 642 14.14 20.59 -2.16
N ASN A 643 14.23 20.71 -0.86
CA ASN A 643 14.04 19.59 0.07
C ASN A 643 12.65 19.55 0.71
N SER A 644 11.75 20.46 0.36
CA SER A 644 10.39 20.52 0.88
C SER A 644 9.43 19.73 0.00
N ASN A 645 8.50 19.01 0.63
CA ASN A 645 7.40 18.36 -0.08
C ASN A 645 6.30 19.37 -0.37
N HIS A 646 6.19 19.78 -1.62
CA HIS A 646 5.09 20.59 -2.15
C HIS A 646 4.24 19.75 -3.10
N ARG A 647 3.07 20.25 -3.49
CA ARG A 647 2.12 19.47 -4.32
C ARG A 647 2.72 18.84 -5.58
N TYR A 648 3.63 19.53 -6.28
CA TYR A 648 4.26 19.01 -7.51
C TYR A 648 5.76 18.74 -7.39
N THR A 649 6.35 18.98 -6.22
CA THR A 649 7.78 18.73 -5.99
C THR A 649 7.96 18.02 -4.67
N GLU A 650 8.50 16.81 -4.72
CA GLU A 650 8.99 16.10 -3.55
C GLU A 650 10.44 16.49 -3.25
N SER A 651 10.96 16.02 -2.14
CA SER A 651 12.36 16.24 -1.75
C SER A 651 13.31 15.80 -2.88
N GLY A 652 14.16 16.72 -3.33
CA GLY A 652 15.10 16.50 -4.43
C GLY A 652 14.64 17.02 -5.79
N VAL A 653 13.37 17.40 -5.97
CA VAL A 653 12.87 18.05 -7.18
C VAL A 653 12.71 19.55 -6.95
N PRO A 654 13.50 20.42 -7.60
CA PRO A 654 13.41 21.87 -7.39
C PRO A 654 12.08 22.43 -7.90
N GLY A 655 11.51 23.42 -7.20
CA GLY A 655 10.27 24.06 -7.65
C GLY A 655 10.02 25.44 -7.07
N LEU A 656 9.89 26.44 -7.96
CA LEU A 656 9.39 27.78 -7.62
C LEU A 656 7.90 27.82 -7.99
N TYR A 657 7.04 28.07 -7.01
CA TYR A 657 5.59 28.07 -7.18
C TYR A 657 5.06 29.47 -7.44
N PHE A 658 4.33 29.62 -8.55
CA PHE A 658 3.60 30.81 -8.96
C PHE A 658 2.16 30.44 -9.26
N SER A 659 1.29 31.45 -9.37
CA SER A 659 -0.09 31.29 -9.83
C SER A 659 -0.44 32.34 -10.88
N SER A 660 -1.44 32.05 -11.71
CA SER A 660 -1.90 32.96 -12.77
C SER A 660 -2.71 34.17 -12.26
N GLY A 661 -2.85 34.33 -10.95
CA GLY A 661 -3.57 35.47 -10.37
C GLY A 661 -3.31 35.62 -8.88
N GLU A 662 -3.33 36.83 -8.37
CA GLU A 662 -3.12 37.18 -6.97
C GLU A 662 -4.15 36.50 -6.04
N LYS A 663 -5.42 36.39 -6.48
CA LYS A 663 -6.47 35.70 -5.74
C LYS A 663 -6.19 34.21 -5.58
N ILE A 664 -5.56 33.59 -6.58
CA ILE A 664 -5.18 32.17 -6.59
C ILE A 664 -4.05 31.96 -5.59
N VAL A 665 -3.02 32.83 -5.58
CA VAL A 665 -1.96 32.77 -4.56
C VAL A 665 -2.52 32.85 -3.16
N LYS A 666 -3.48 33.76 -2.92
CA LYS A 666 -4.14 33.89 -1.61
C LYS A 666 -4.95 32.64 -1.23
N ALA A 667 -5.65 32.03 -2.19
CA ALA A 667 -6.41 30.80 -1.97
C ALA A 667 -5.50 29.61 -1.65
N GLU A 668 -4.39 29.45 -2.35
CA GLU A 668 -3.40 28.39 -2.11
C GLU A 668 -2.71 28.53 -0.74
N LEU A 669 -2.42 29.76 -0.30
CA LEU A 669 -1.81 30.04 1.00
C LEU A 669 -2.81 30.01 2.17
N GLY A 670 -4.08 30.29 1.93
CA GLY A 670 -5.12 30.41 2.98
C GLY A 670 -5.47 29.10 3.71
N ASN A 671 -4.91 27.96 3.29
CA ASN A 671 -5.09 26.67 3.96
C ASN A 671 -4.04 26.36 5.05
N TYR A 672 -3.09 27.26 5.24
CA TYR A 672 -2.14 27.20 6.34
C TYR A 672 -2.65 28.16 7.43
N ASP A 673 -3.44 27.66 8.38
CA ASP A 673 -4.06 28.42 9.48
C ASP A 673 -3.09 29.20 10.38
N VAL A 674 -1.82 29.29 10.01
CA VAL A 674 -0.71 29.90 10.76
C VAL A 674 0.00 31.00 9.97
N PHE A 675 -0.45 31.36 8.75
CA PHE A 675 0.27 32.37 7.97
C PHE A 675 -0.17 33.80 8.31
N ASP A 676 0.68 34.48 9.07
CA ASP A 676 0.65 35.94 9.20
C ASP A 676 1.06 36.56 7.85
N PHE A 677 0.08 37.10 7.11
CA PHE A 677 0.33 37.79 5.84
C PHE A 677 1.03 39.13 6.00
N SER A 678 1.21 39.65 7.22
CA SER A 678 1.77 40.98 7.49
C SER A 678 3.22 41.13 7.03
N ASN A 679 3.97 40.03 6.95
CA ASN A 679 5.40 40.02 6.59
C ASN A 679 5.65 39.48 5.16
N ARG A 680 4.62 39.32 4.32
CA ARG A 680 4.77 38.78 2.96
C ARG A 680 4.55 39.85 1.89
N THR A 681 5.41 39.79 0.88
CA THR A 681 5.30 40.63 -0.30
C THR A 681 4.78 39.84 -1.48
N MET A 682 3.80 40.39 -2.20
CA MET A 682 3.31 39.84 -3.46
C MET A 682 4.15 40.35 -4.61
N TYR A 683 4.73 39.46 -5.37
CA TYR A 683 5.50 39.74 -6.57
C TYR A 683 4.73 39.34 -7.80
N SER A 684 4.86 40.08 -8.90
CA SER A 684 4.27 39.75 -10.19
C SER A 684 5.33 39.88 -11.29
N TYR A 685 5.28 38.99 -12.28
CA TYR A 685 6.23 38.92 -13.39
C TYR A 685 5.46 38.67 -14.68
N ASP A 686 5.73 39.47 -15.71
CA ASP A 686 5.26 39.17 -17.05
C ASP A 686 6.26 38.24 -17.73
N VAL A 687 5.78 37.08 -18.13
CA VAL A 687 6.66 35.96 -18.55
C VAL A 687 6.19 35.34 -19.86
N ARG A 688 7.16 34.81 -20.60
CA ARG A 688 6.94 33.84 -21.67
C ARG A 688 7.78 32.59 -21.39
N LEU A 689 7.12 31.57 -20.84
CA LEU A 689 7.73 30.32 -20.44
C LEU A 689 7.50 29.27 -21.53
N THR A 690 8.56 28.65 -22.00
CA THR A 690 8.51 27.63 -23.06
C THR A 690 8.86 26.25 -22.52
N ASN A 691 8.50 25.19 -23.23
CA ASN A 691 8.76 23.82 -22.87
C ASN A 691 8.22 23.46 -21.47
N MET A 692 6.97 23.83 -21.21
CA MET A 692 6.24 23.53 -19.97
C MET A 692 5.41 22.26 -20.15
N LEU A 693 5.35 21.39 -19.14
CA LEU A 693 4.39 20.29 -19.09
C LEU A 693 3.02 20.85 -18.66
N ASP A 694 2.07 20.94 -19.58
CA ASP A 694 0.74 21.53 -19.31
C ASP A 694 -0.27 20.46 -18.91
N VAL A 695 -0.34 20.12 -17.63
CA VAL A 695 -1.36 19.19 -17.10
C VAL A 695 -2.71 19.87 -16.81
N SER A 696 -2.86 21.18 -17.07
CA SER A 696 -4.16 21.82 -17.13
C SER A 696 -4.92 21.41 -18.42
N ASN A 697 -4.18 21.02 -19.46
CA ASN A 697 -4.72 20.56 -20.74
C ASN A 697 -5.24 19.11 -20.63
N PRO A 698 -6.54 18.86 -20.92
CA PRO A 698 -7.13 17.50 -20.86
C PRO A 698 -6.42 16.47 -21.75
N SER A 699 -5.92 16.89 -22.93
CA SER A 699 -5.21 15.98 -23.86
C SER A 699 -3.88 15.51 -23.29
N VAL A 700 -3.15 16.39 -22.60
CA VAL A 700 -1.89 16.04 -21.91
C VAL A 700 -2.17 15.11 -20.76
N ARG A 701 -3.22 15.39 -19.95
CA ARG A 701 -3.63 14.46 -18.88
C ARG A 701 -4.02 13.08 -19.42
N SER A 702 -4.79 13.04 -20.51
CA SER A 702 -5.16 11.77 -21.15
C SER A 702 -3.93 11.00 -21.64
N GLN A 703 -2.96 11.69 -22.21
CA GLN A 703 -1.69 11.11 -22.68
C GLN A 703 -0.86 10.55 -21.53
N LEU A 704 -0.87 11.21 -20.37
CA LEU A 704 -0.20 10.76 -19.15
C LEU A 704 -1.05 9.77 -18.31
N GLY A 705 -2.28 9.48 -18.72
CA GLY A 705 -3.19 8.58 -18.01
C GLY A 705 -3.67 9.11 -16.65
N ILE A 706 -3.69 10.44 -16.44
CA ILE A 706 -4.07 11.10 -15.19
C ILE A 706 -5.42 11.82 -15.30
N SER A 707 -6.19 11.82 -14.21
CA SER A 707 -7.45 12.57 -14.10
C SER A 707 -7.24 13.95 -13.49
N LEU A 708 -8.17 14.89 -13.74
CA LEU A 708 -8.15 16.19 -13.07
C LEU A 708 -8.29 16.04 -11.56
N GLU A 709 -9.16 15.14 -11.12
CA GLU A 709 -9.42 14.86 -9.70
C GLU A 709 -8.15 14.39 -8.96
N SER A 710 -7.34 13.55 -9.60
CA SER A 710 -6.07 13.10 -9.01
C SER A 710 -5.04 14.22 -8.86
N ILE A 711 -5.17 15.31 -9.63
CA ILE A 711 -4.28 16.48 -9.55
C ILE A 711 -4.76 17.47 -8.49
N VAL A 712 -6.07 17.69 -8.37
CA VAL A 712 -6.65 18.68 -7.45
C VAL A 712 -7.07 18.10 -6.10
N GLY A 713 -7.07 16.77 -5.95
CA GLY A 713 -7.38 16.05 -4.72
C GLY A 713 -6.38 16.27 -3.58
N GLU A 714 -6.62 15.69 -2.42
CA GLU A 714 -5.79 15.92 -1.21
C GLU A 714 -4.45 15.17 -1.20
N GLY A 715 -4.32 14.07 -1.97
CA GLY A 715 -3.09 13.28 -2.06
C GLY A 715 -2.03 13.92 -2.96
N TYR A 716 -0.75 13.70 -2.64
CA TYR A 716 0.38 14.25 -3.42
C TYR A 716 1.08 13.21 -4.31
N ASP A 717 0.74 11.92 -4.22
CA ASP A 717 1.44 10.85 -4.96
C ASP A 717 1.45 11.08 -6.48
N VAL A 718 0.29 11.43 -7.05
CA VAL A 718 0.15 11.71 -8.48
C VAL A 718 0.87 12.99 -8.88
N THR A 719 0.73 14.04 -8.08
CA THR A 719 1.35 15.33 -8.38
C THR A 719 2.87 15.29 -8.22
N HIS A 720 3.39 14.49 -7.27
CA HIS A 720 4.83 14.20 -7.17
C HIS A 720 5.34 13.41 -8.38
N ALA A 721 4.59 12.40 -8.84
CA ALA A 721 4.96 11.68 -10.07
C ALA A 721 4.97 12.58 -11.31
N ILE A 722 4.00 13.51 -11.44
CA ILE A 722 4.02 14.54 -12.48
C ILE A 722 5.28 15.41 -12.37
N GLY A 723 5.64 15.81 -11.17
CA GLY A 723 6.84 16.60 -10.89
C GLY A 723 8.12 15.89 -11.30
N ARG A 724 8.31 14.66 -10.85
CA ARG A 724 9.45 13.80 -11.27
C ARG A 724 9.50 13.63 -12.78
N TYR A 725 8.37 13.23 -13.38
CA TYR A 725 8.27 13.06 -14.83
C TYR A 725 8.68 14.31 -15.60
N ALA A 726 8.13 15.47 -15.24
CA ALA A 726 8.44 16.73 -15.92
C ALA A 726 9.92 17.09 -15.76
N TYR A 727 10.46 16.98 -14.56
CA TYR A 727 11.86 17.32 -14.28
C TYR A 727 12.83 16.36 -15.00
N SER A 728 12.61 15.05 -14.91
CA SER A 728 13.44 14.02 -15.55
C SER A 728 13.38 14.07 -17.08
N ASN A 729 12.25 14.49 -17.65
CA ASN A 729 12.08 14.65 -19.10
C ASN A 729 12.52 16.01 -19.65
N GLY A 730 13.13 16.86 -18.80
CA GLY A 730 13.75 18.12 -19.22
C GLY A 730 12.75 19.20 -19.59
N TYR A 731 11.54 19.22 -19.02
CA TYR A 731 10.66 20.37 -19.06
C TYR A 731 11.21 21.49 -18.18
N ASN A 732 10.89 22.74 -18.52
CA ASN A 732 11.31 23.90 -17.71
C ASN A 732 10.42 24.10 -16.47
N GLY A 733 9.25 23.44 -16.43
CA GLY A 733 8.29 23.51 -15.36
C GLY A 733 6.95 22.86 -15.72
N ILE A 734 5.96 23.09 -14.89
CA ILE A 734 4.60 22.51 -15.01
C ILE A 734 3.58 23.65 -15.01
N ILE A 735 2.55 23.54 -15.84
CA ILE A 735 1.31 24.31 -15.79
C ILE A 735 0.23 23.36 -15.27
N ALA A 736 -0.40 23.67 -14.14
CA ALA A 736 -1.34 22.79 -13.50
C ALA A 736 -2.59 23.55 -13.01
N PRO A 737 -3.77 22.90 -12.94
CA PRO A 737 -4.94 23.53 -12.34
C PRO A 737 -4.71 23.76 -10.84
N SER A 738 -5.28 24.85 -10.30
CA SER A 738 -5.29 25.10 -8.85
C SER A 738 -6.24 24.13 -8.17
N ALA A 739 -5.82 23.55 -7.06
CA ALA A 739 -6.66 22.73 -6.21
C ALA A 739 -7.57 23.56 -5.27
N ARG A 740 -7.36 24.87 -5.21
CA ARG A 740 -7.98 25.79 -4.23
C ARG A 740 -8.76 26.94 -4.86
N ALA A 741 -8.63 27.15 -6.15
CA ALA A 741 -9.34 28.22 -6.87
C ALA A 741 -9.87 27.69 -8.21
N ASP A 742 -11.18 27.69 -8.37
CA ASP A 742 -11.85 27.24 -9.60
C ASP A 742 -11.36 28.08 -10.81
N GLY A 743 -10.90 27.37 -11.84
CA GLY A 743 -10.36 27.99 -13.05
C GLY A 743 -8.97 28.63 -12.87
N GLY A 744 -8.39 28.55 -11.67
CA GLY A 744 -7.04 29.02 -11.40
C GLY A 744 -5.96 28.08 -11.95
N ILE A 745 -4.80 28.64 -12.28
CA ILE A 745 -3.64 27.89 -12.77
C ILE A 745 -2.46 28.16 -11.85
N ASN A 746 -1.77 27.09 -11.46
CA ASN A 746 -0.48 27.11 -10.80
C ASN A 746 0.63 26.86 -11.81
N ILE A 747 1.74 27.58 -11.69
CA ILE A 747 2.92 27.47 -12.54
C ILE A 747 4.09 27.10 -11.61
N ILE A 748 4.66 25.94 -11.85
CA ILE A 748 5.81 25.42 -11.09
C ILE A 748 7.03 25.46 -12.00
N LEU A 749 8.06 26.21 -11.63
CA LEU A 749 9.28 26.32 -12.42
C LEU A 749 10.41 25.56 -11.75
N PHE A 750 11.10 24.73 -12.50
CA PHE A 750 12.29 23.99 -12.02
C PHE A 750 13.56 24.86 -12.02
N ASN A 751 13.51 26.04 -12.60
CA ASN A 751 14.54 27.07 -12.54
C ASN A 751 13.93 28.46 -12.80
N ALA A 752 14.63 29.51 -12.43
CA ALA A 752 14.16 30.89 -12.63
C ALA A 752 14.41 31.44 -14.04
N LYS A 753 14.88 30.65 -15.03
CA LYS A 753 15.12 31.10 -16.38
C LYS A 753 13.81 31.50 -17.05
N GLY A 754 13.77 32.72 -17.58
CA GLY A 754 12.58 33.29 -18.27
C GLY A 754 11.65 34.10 -17.36
N VAL A 755 11.94 34.22 -16.08
CA VAL A 755 11.30 35.19 -15.18
C VAL A 755 12.20 36.41 -15.08
N LYS A 756 11.69 37.59 -15.50
CA LYS A 756 12.42 38.85 -15.46
C LYS A 756 11.65 39.91 -14.66
#